data_3662bc0441a1f43f292d3f69233ee614
#
_entry.id   3662bc0441a1f43f292d3f69233ee614
#
_cell.length_a   1.000
_cell.length_b   1.000
_cell.length_c   1.000
_cell.angle_alpha   90.00
_cell.angle_beta   90.00
_cell.angle_gamma   90.00
#
_symmetry.space_group_name_H-M   'P 1'
#
loop_
_entity.id
_entity.type
_entity.pdbx_description
1 polymer ?
#
loop_
_entity_poly.entity_id
_entity_poly.type
_entity_poly.pdbx_seq_one_letter_code
_entity_poly.pdbx_strand_id
1 'polypeptide(L)'
;MKHADIIQTLDLEQKCALLSGGTVFDTRALPGKGIPSITLSDGPNGVRKQAGAADHLGLNPSVPATCFPTSATVANSWDPALGEAVGEAMGEEAAAQEVSVLLGPGLNIKRSPLCGRNFEYFSEDPYLAGKMAAGYVRGIQKNGIAACPKHFAVNSQELRRMASDSIVDERTLRELYLTGFEIVVKEAKPKTIMSSYNLVNGTYANENANLLQDILRRDWGFDGAVVTDWGGSNDHALGVKNGSTLEMPFPGDDSVRELMKAVESGKISEHDVDARLDELLELVLDTKAAVEKAPRTFDAAAHHALARRAAAQSIVLLRNEGALLPLKKGEKIAVLGDFARTPRYQGAGSSAVNSIQVDSFLDCLTESGLTNVGYAQGFDRQGKADEALKKEAVALAQNANVVLLCMGLDEIKESEGLDRMDMKLAQNQLDLLAAVAAVNPNVVVLLSAGSSLETPWLKDCKALVYGCLGGQAGAGALVDVLTGTVCPGGKLAETWANAYSDSPVKDHFAGEGRTVQYREGLYVGYRYFETAGRPVAFPFGYGLSYTTFAYKDLKATPEGVTLTVTNTGKCAGAEVVQLYVAKPDAKVFRPAQELKGFAKVWLEAGESKTVSIPLDDKAYRYWNVATDSWEVEGGSYQLRVGASSADIRLTAEVVVLGSGAPDPYQSVDLPHYRTGEITSVPDAEFAALLGRPIPEDKIRIDRNMTLGELGHGRSPLGWLVAAVLGLLLKRSIQRGKPDLNILFQYNMPLRALAKMTNGAISMGMVDGIVM
;
A
#
# COMPACT_ATOMS: atom_id res chain seq x y z
N MET A 1 1.25 -2.73 -34.28
CA MET A 1 2.09 -1.61 -33.82
C MET A 1 1.44 -0.31 -34.27
N LYS A 2 1.22 0.62 -33.37
CA LYS A 2 0.60 1.94 -33.63
C LYS A 2 1.60 2.92 -34.25
N HIS A 3 2.89 2.76 -33.92
CA HIS A 3 3.99 3.66 -34.29
C HIS A 3 5.02 3.00 -35.22
N ALA A 4 4.57 2.07 -36.06
CA ALA A 4 5.45 1.34 -36.97
C ALA A 4 6.23 2.26 -37.92
N ASP A 5 5.65 3.37 -38.33
CA ASP A 5 6.27 4.42 -39.16
C ASP A 5 7.51 5.05 -38.50
N ILE A 6 7.45 5.33 -37.21
CA ILE A 6 8.59 5.85 -36.43
C ILE A 6 9.62 4.74 -36.22
N ILE A 7 9.17 3.57 -35.74
CA ILE A 7 10.04 2.44 -35.40
C ILE A 7 10.91 2.00 -36.59
N GLN A 8 10.36 1.96 -37.80
CA GLN A 8 11.09 1.61 -39.02
C GLN A 8 12.20 2.61 -39.39
N THR A 9 12.19 3.83 -38.87
CA THR A 9 13.25 4.82 -39.11
C THR A 9 14.45 4.69 -38.16
N LEU A 10 14.34 3.83 -37.12
CA LEU A 10 15.33 3.67 -36.09
C LEU A 10 16.25 2.50 -36.40
N ASP A 11 17.54 2.66 -36.14
CA ASP A 11 18.46 1.53 -36.10
C ASP A 11 18.35 0.76 -34.79
N LEU A 12 18.99 -0.43 -34.71
CA LEU A 12 18.87 -1.31 -33.55
C LEU A 12 19.39 -0.68 -32.26
N GLU A 13 20.48 0.10 -32.35
CA GLU A 13 21.05 0.80 -31.19
C GLU A 13 20.07 1.82 -30.62
N GLN A 14 19.45 2.62 -31.49
CA GLN A 14 18.44 3.61 -31.11
C GLN A 14 17.22 2.95 -30.47
N LYS A 15 16.73 1.85 -31.04
CA LYS A 15 15.62 1.05 -30.50
C LYS A 15 15.94 0.53 -29.08
N CYS A 16 17.10 -0.09 -28.92
CA CYS A 16 17.55 -0.62 -27.64
C CYS A 16 17.79 0.47 -26.60
N ALA A 17 18.34 1.62 -26.99
CA ALA A 17 18.59 2.73 -26.10
C ALA A 17 17.31 3.31 -25.49
N LEU A 18 16.25 3.47 -26.29
CA LEU A 18 14.97 4.03 -25.84
C LEU A 18 14.30 3.20 -24.74
N LEU A 19 14.55 1.91 -24.65
CA LEU A 19 13.95 1.02 -23.63
C LEU A 19 14.60 1.13 -22.23
N SER A 20 15.48 2.11 -22.02
CA SER A 20 16.05 2.44 -20.72
C SER A 20 16.03 3.94 -20.46
N GLY A 21 16.08 4.34 -19.17
CA GLY A 21 16.07 5.73 -18.74
C GLY A 21 17.20 6.58 -19.34
N GLY A 22 16.95 7.87 -19.48
CA GLY A 22 17.94 8.88 -19.85
C GLY A 22 18.60 9.54 -18.65
N THR A 23 17.85 9.62 -17.53
CA THR A 23 18.32 10.13 -16.24
C THR A 23 17.76 9.27 -15.11
N VAL A 24 17.76 9.78 -13.87
CA VAL A 24 17.11 9.09 -12.73
C VAL A 24 15.60 9.04 -12.92
N PHE A 25 14.97 10.07 -13.52
CA PHE A 25 13.52 10.17 -13.67
C PHE A 25 13.03 10.51 -15.08
N ASP A 26 13.93 10.66 -16.07
CA ASP A 26 13.51 10.99 -17.43
C ASP A 26 13.81 9.84 -18.40
N THR A 27 12.97 9.72 -19.41
CA THR A 27 13.22 8.81 -20.54
C THR A 27 14.25 9.42 -21.50
N ARG A 28 14.82 8.59 -22.38
CA ARG A 28 15.70 9.10 -23.44
C ARG A 28 14.91 9.83 -24.53
N ALA A 29 15.52 10.86 -25.11
CA ALA A 29 14.98 11.58 -26.27
C ALA A 29 15.76 11.25 -27.53
N LEU A 30 15.08 11.25 -28.66
CA LEU A 30 15.67 11.28 -30.01
C LEU A 30 15.00 12.40 -30.82
N PRO A 31 15.42 13.68 -30.61
CA PRO A 31 14.74 14.83 -31.22
C PRO A 31 14.74 14.77 -32.76
N GLY A 32 15.82 14.26 -33.38
CA GLY A 32 15.91 14.06 -34.82
C GLY A 32 14.92 13.06 -35.43
N LYS A 33 14.23 12.28 -34.56
CA LYS A 33 13.19 11.31 -34.92
C LYS A 33 11.82 11.69 -34.35
N GLY A 34 11.69 12.88 -33.75
CA GLY A 34 10.42 13.34 -33.16
C GLY A 34 10.06 12.65 -31.85
N ILE A 35 11.01 12.01 -31.17
CA ILE A 35 10.77 11.32 -29.90
C ILE A 35 11.26 12.22 -28.74
N PRO A 36 10.34 12.81 -27.95
CA PRO A 36 10.70 13.62 -26.80
C PRO A 36 11.05 12.77 -25.57
N SER A 37 11.72 13.39 -24.59
CA SER A 37 11.82 12.85 -23.23
C SER A 37 10.57 13.19 -22.43
N ILE A 38 10.17 12.31 -21.53
CA ILE A 38 9.14 12.56 -20.52
C ILE A 38 9.70 12.33 -19.12
N THR A 39 9.12 13.02 -18.13
CA THR A 39 9.49 12.91 -16.72
C THR A 39 8.51 11.99 -15.97
N LEU A 40 9.06 11.04 -15.23
CA LEU A 40 8.35 10.26 -14.23
C LEU A 40 8.60 10.90 -12.85
N SER A 41 7.69 10.74 -11.90
CA SER A 41 7.86 11.27 -10.54
C SER A 41 7.20 10.37 -9.51
N ASP A 42 7.84 10.22 -8.34
CA ASP A 42 7.20 9.64 -7.19
C ASP A 42 5.93 10.40 -6.80
N GLY A 43 4.97 9.70 -6.20
CA GLY A 43 3.80 10.40 -5.74
C GLY A 43 2.54 9.57 -5.46
N PRO A 44 2.56 8.57 -4.54
CA PRO A 44 1.31 7.87 -4.17
C PRO A 44 0.32 8.73 -3.38
N ASN A 45 0.79 9.78 -2.69
CA ASN A 45 -0.06 10.70 -1.92
C ASN A 45 0.25 12.19 -2.17
N GLY A 46 0.91 12.50 -3.28
CA GLY A 46 1.26 13.86 -3.74
C GLY A 46 2.47 13.81 -4.63
N VAL A 47 2.63 14.79 -5.49
CA VAL A 47 3.72 14.85 -6.46
C VAL A 47 5.04 15.09 -5.74
N ARG A 48 6.06 14.29 -6.09
CA ARG A 48 7.40 14.43 -5.56
C ARG A 48 8.44 14.58 -6.65
N LYS A 49 8.28 15.61 -7.47
CA LYS A 49 9.27 15.96 -8.49
C LYS A 49 10.53 16.51 -7.82
N GLN A 50 11.67 15.83 -7.98
CA GLN A 50 12.92 16.29 -7.41
C GLN A 50 13.41 17.56 -8.09
N ALA A 51 13.95 18.50 -7.29
CA ALA A 51 14.53 19.75 -7.76
C ALA A 51 16.06 19.66 -7.78
N GLY A 52 16.68 19.86 -8.94
CA GLY A 52 18.14 19.77 -9.09
C GLY A 52 18.64 18.34 -9.29
N ALA A 53 19.76 17.99 -8.63
CA ALA A 53 20.31 16.64 -8.73
C ALA A 53 19.36 15.61 -8.10
N ALA A 54 18.94 14.65 -8.88
CA ALA A 54 18.03 13.60 -8.41
C ALA A 54 18.78 12.48 -7.69
N ASP A 55 18.14 11.86 -6.70
CA ASP A 55 18.60 10.65 -6.03
C ASP A 55 17.54 9.53 -6.11
N HIS A 56 17.96 8.29 -5.85
CA HIS A 56 17.12 7.10 -5.99
C HIS A 56 16.14 6.89 -4.83
N LEU A 57 16.36 7.50 -3.67
CA LEU A 57 15.51 7.38 -2.48
C LEU A 57 14.67 8.63 -2.22
N GLY A 58 14.88 9.66 -3.04
CA GLY A 58 14.15 10.88 -2.92
C GLY A 58 14.46 11.66 -1.64
N LEU A 59 15.69 11.69 -1.20
CA LEU A 59 16.16 12.47 -0.05
C LEU A 59 16.48 13.90 -0.43
N ASN A 60 16.73 14.16 -1.70
CA ASN A 60 16.97 15.50 -2.22
C ASN A 60 15.71 16.35 -2.21
N PRO A 61 15.86 17.70 -2.16
CA PRO A 61 14.72 18.60 -2.21
C PRO A 61 13.85 18.35 -3.43
N SER A 62 12.53 18.40 -3.23
CA SER A 62 11.53 18.29 -4.29
C SER A 62 10.72 19.59 -4.41
N VAL A 63 10.08 19.75 -5.58
CA VAL A 63 9.16 20.87 -5.81
C VAL A 63 8.00 20.78 -4.82
N PRO A 64 7.61 21.91 -4.18
CA PRO A 64 6.45 21.90 -3.28
C PRO A 64 5.17 21.43 -3.99
N ALA A 65 4.41 20.59 -3.30
CA ALA A 65 3.14 20.05 -3.78
C ALA A 65 2.17 19.83 -2.61
N THR A 66 0.91 19.52 -2.91
CA THR A 66 -0.05 19.14 -1.88
C THR A 66 0.21 17.72 -1.40
N CYS A 67 0.44 17.57 -0.10
CA CYS A 67 0.50 16.25 0.54
C CYS A 67 -0.92 15.83 0.95
N PHE A 68 -1.53 14.97 0.16
CA PHE A 68 -2.81 14.34 0.50
C PHE A 68 -2.64 13.26 1.58
N PRO A 69 -3.73 12.81 2.22
CA PRO A 69 -3.67 11.66 3.10
C PRO A 69 -3.09 10.43 2.38
N THR A 70 -2.35 9.59 3.10
CA THR A 70 -1.78 8.37 2.52
C THR A 70 -2.85 7.40 2.00
N SER A 71 -2.49 6.47 1.12
CA SER A 71 -3.41 5.48 0.59
C SER A 71 -4.06 4.65 1.70
N ALA A 72 -3.31 4.28 2.75
CA ALA A 72 -3.84 3.61 3.93
C ALA A 72 -4.91 4.44 4.65
N THR A 73 -4.75 5.76 4.67
CA THR A 73 -5.74 6.67 5.25
C THR A 73 -6.99 6.74 4.39
N VAL A 74 -6.85 7.05 3.11
CA VAL A 74 -8.02 7.23 2.21
C VAL A 74 -8.80 5.92 2.05
N ALA A 75 -8.14 4.75 2.16
CA ALA A 75 -8.81 3.45 2.16
C ALA A 75 -9.87 3.33 3.27
N ASN A 76 -9.63 3.94 4.44
CA ASN A 76 -10.60 3.97 5.53
C ASN A 76 -11.88 4.76 5.20
N SER A 77 -11.88 5.57 4.14
CA SER A 77 -13.11 6.20 3.66
C SER A 77 -14.08 5.22 3.00
N TRP A 78 -13.59 4.11 2.47
CA TRP A 78 -14.36 3.17 1.64
C TRP A 78 -15.11 3.87 0.50
N ASP A 79 -14.51 4.89 -0.08
CA ASP A 79 -15.10 5.75 -1.09
C ASP A 79 -14.17 5.90 -2.31
N PRO A 80 -14.33 5.04 -3.34
CA PRO A 80 -13.56 5.16 -4.57
C PRO A 80 -13.72 6.50 -5.30
N ALA A 81 -14.86 7.18 -5.15
CA ALA A 81 -15.07 8.50 -5.75
C ALA A 81 -14.24 9.58 -5.06
N LEU A 82 -14.07 9.50 -3.73
CA LEU A 82 -13.12 10.35 -3.01
C LEU A 82 -11.68 10.08 -3.47
N GLY A 83 -11.32 8.80 -3.64
CA GLY A 83 -10.03 8.41 -4.21
C GLY A 83 -9.82 8.97 -5.61
N GLU A 84 -10.84 8.98 -6.45
CA GLU A 84 -10.80 9.58 -7.79
C GLU A 84 -10.60 11.10 -7.73
N ALA A 85 -11.27 11.81 -6.84
CA ALA A 85 -11.09 13.25 -6.65
C ALA A 85 -9.66 13.60 -6.18
N VAL A 86 -9.10 12.84 -5.25
CA VAL A 86 -7.70 12.99 -4.80
C VAL A 86 -6.75 12.70 -5.96
N GLY A 87 -6.98 11.63 -6.71
CA GLY A 87 -6.18 11.29 -7.90
C GLY A 87 -6.22 12.40 -8.96
N GLU A 88 -7.38 12.99 -9.21
CA GLU A 88 -7.54 14.10 -10.17
C GLU A 88 -6.72 15.33 -9.76
N ALA A 89 -6.77 15.72 -8.50
CA ALA A 89 -5.96 16.83 -7.98
C ALA A 89 -4.45 16.53 -8.05
N MET A 90 -4.02 15.32 -7.69
CA MET A 90 -2.60 14.94 -7.86
C MET A 90 -2.17 14.95 -9.33
N GLY A 91 -3.03 14.50 -10.24
CA GLY A 91 -2.76 14.52 -11.67
C GLY A 91 -2.67 15.95 -12.24
N GLU A 92 -3.50 16.89 -11.74
CA GLU A 92 -3.43 18.31 -12.08
C GLU A 92 -2.09 18.91 -11.66
N GLU A 93 -1.65 18.69 -10.43
CA GLU A 93 -0.35 19.16 -9.95
C GLU A 93 0.82 18.53 -10.72
N ALA A 94 0.75 17.23 -11.03
CA ALA A 94 1.77 16.55 -11.81
C ALA A 94 1.89 17.14 -13.22
N ALA A 95 0.78 17.33 -13.92
CA ALA A 95 0.77 17.94 -15.23
C ALA A 95 1.30 19.40 -15.20
N ALA A 96 0.91 20.20 -14.20
CA ALA A 96 1.41 21.55 -13.98
C ALA A 96 2.93 21.59 -13.75
N GLN A 97 3.49 20.58 -13.11
CA GLN A 97 4.92 20.40 -12.86
C GLN A 97 5.66 19.66 -14.01
N GLU A 98 5.00 19.45 -15.15
CA GLU A 98 5.59 18.77 -16.33
C GLU A 98 5.96 17.29 -16.06
N VAL A 99 5.20 16.62 -15.20
CA VAL A 99 5.31 15.19 -14.93
C VAL A 99 4.33 14.42 -15.82
N SER A 100 4.84 13.51 -16.64
CA SER A 100 4.06 12.69 -17.56
C SER A 100 3.57 11.39 -16.95
N VAL A 101 4.30 10.85 -15.96
CA VAL A 101 3.96 9.60 -15.28
C VAL A 101 4.07 9.81 -13.77
N LEU A 102 2.96 9.68 -13.06
CA LEU A 102 2.94 9.70 -11.60
C LEU A 102 3.03 8.27 -11.07
N LEU A 103 4.09 7.97 -10.30
CA LEU A 103 4.42 6.62 -9.80
C LEU A 103 3.57 6.26 -8.57
N GLY A 104 2.33 5.93 -8.83
CA GLY A 104 1.31 5.56 -7.87
C GLY A 104 -0.02 5.24 -8.54
N PRO A 105 -0.98 4.71 -7.77
CA PRO A 105 -0.92 4.38 -6.34
C PRO A 105 -0.23 3.04 -6.05
N GLY A 106 0.22 2.85 -4.79
CA GLY A 106 0.66 1.55 -4.27
C GLY A 106 -0.55 0.73 -3.81
N LEU A 107 -0.63 -0.56 -4.19
CA LEU A 107 -1.78 -1.41 -3.82
C LEU A 107 -1.40 -2.85 -3.43
N ASN A 108 -0.18 -3.10 -3.02
CA ASN A 108 0.19 -4.40 -2.48
C ASN A 108 -0.66 -4.73 -1.24
N ILE A 109 -0.93 -6.03 -1.05
CA ILE A 109 -1.71 -6.48 0.10
C ILE A 109 -0.92 -6.29 1.39
N LYS A 110 -1.57 -5.76 2.42
CA LYS A 110 -1.05 -5.67 3.79
C LYS A 110 -1.02 -7.05 4.42
N ARG A 111 -0.02 -7.85 4.02
CA ARG A 111 0.17 -9.24 4.47
C ARG A 111 0.53 -9.33 5.94
N SER A 112 1.46 -8.48 6.36
CA SER A 112 1.92 -8.38 7.75
C SER A 112 1.75 -6.95 8.25
N PRO A 113 1.32 -6.75 9.51
CA PRO A 113 1.28 -5.42 10.12
C PRO A 113 2.67 -4.79 10.28
N LEU A 114 3.73 -5.58 10.15
CA LEU A 114 5.12 -5.10 10.30
C LEU A 114 5.72 -4.55 9.01
N CYS A 115 5.09 -4.71 7.85
CA CYS A 115 5.63 -4.15 6.59
C CYS A 115 5.76 -2.62 6.70
N GLY A 116 6.98 -2.12 6.47
CA GLY A 116 7.29 -0.70 6.65
C GLY A 116 6.51 0.24 5.73
N ARG A 117 6.08 -0.23 4.55
CA ARG A 117 5.31 0.54 3.57
C ARG A 117 3.79 0.34 3.66
N ASN A 118 3.25 -0.26 4.72
CA ASN A 118 1.80 -0.40 4.89
C ASN A 118 1.05 0.93 4.84
N PHE A 119 1.67 2.03 5.23
CA PHE A 119 1.09 3.37 5.11
C PHE A 119 0.78 3.78 3.66
N GLU A 120 1.49 3.22 2.69
CA GLU A 120 1.39 3.51 1.25
C GLU A 120 0.38 2.59 0.53
N TYR A 121 -0.04 1.50 1.18
CA TYR A 121 -0.94 0.48 0.62
C TYR A 121 -2.34 0.60 1.20
N PHE A 122 -3.37 0.32 0.38
CA PHE A 122 -4.77 0.53 0.78
C PHE A 122 -5.25 -0.43 1.85
N SER A 123 -5.14 -1.75 1.64
CA SER A 123 -5.88 -2.73 2.43
C SER A 123 -5.21 -4.11 2.50
N GLU A 124 -5.63 -4.93 3.46
CA GLU A 124 -5.43 -6.37 3.49
C GLU A 124 -6.38 -7.12 2.54
N ASP A 125 -7.44 -6.45 2.07
CA ASP A 125 -8.44 -7.01 1.18
C ASP A 125 -8.22 -6.56 -0.27
N PRO A 126 -8.10 -7.50 -1.24
CA PRO A 126 -7.80 -7.16 -2.63
C PRO A 126 -8.95 -6.46 -3.35
N TYR A 127 -10.21 -6.69 -2.95
CA TYR A 127 -11.36 -6.04 -3.57
C TYR A 127 -11.40 -4.56 -3.19
N LEU A 128 -11.30 -4.26 -1.89
CA LEU A 128 -11.23 -2.87 -1.41
C LEU A 128 -10.00 -2.14 -1.98
N ALA A 129 -8.82 -2.77 -1.92
CA ALA A 129 -7.58 -2.19 -2.47
C ALA A 129 -7.72 -1.88 -3.96
N GLY A 130 -8.24 -2.82 -4.73
CA GLY A 130 -8.44 -2.65 -6.18
C GLY A 130 -9.42 -1.56 -6.54
N LYS A 131 -10.58 -1.48 -5.86
CA LYS A 131 -11.59 -0.43 -6.11
C LYS A 131 -11.08 0.96 -5.75
N MET A 132 -10.41 1.10 -4.62
CA MET A 132 -9.79 2.38 -4.22
C MET A 132 -8.69 2.81 -5.20
N ALA A 133 -7.78 1.90 -5.55
CA ALA A 133 -6.71 2.17 -6.50
C ALA A 133 -7.24 2.51 -7.91
N ALA A 134 -8.28 1.83 -8.37
CA ALA A 134 -8.92 2.14 -9.65
C ALA A 134 -9.49 3.57 -9.69
N GLY A 135 -10.07 4.04 -8.57
CA GLY A 135 -10.46 5.44 -8.42
C GLY A 135 -9.28 6.40 -8.62
N TYR A 136 -8.19 6.18 -7.90
CA TYR A 136 -6.96 6.99 -8.03
C TYR A 136 -6.45 7.03 -9.47
N VAL A 137 -6.36 5.87 -10.13
CA VAL A 137 -5.87 5.78 -11.52
C VAL A 137 -6.77 6.56 -12.47
N ARG A 138 -8.10 6.43 -12.38
CA ARG A 138 -9.01 7.22 -13.20
C ARG A 138 -8.83 8.72 -12.98
N GLY A 139 -8.73 9.14 -11.71
CA GLY A 139 -8.53 10.54 -11.37
C GLY A 139 -7.24 11.11 -11.93
N ILE A 140 -6.10 10.48 -11.70
CA ILE A 140 -4.80 10.91 -12.23
C ILE A 140 -4.84 11.05 -13.75
N GLN A 141 -5.41 10.05 -14.42
CA GLN A 141 -5.44 9.98 -15.90
C GLN A 141 -6.42 10.94 -16.56
N LYS A 142 -7.37 11.56 -15.82
CA LYS A 142 -8.21 12.64 -16.35
C LYS A 142 -7.42 13.84 -16.86
N ASN A 143 -6.21 14.03 -16.36
CA ASN A 143 -5.30 15.09 -16.80
C ASN A 143 -4.45 14.71 -18.02
N GLY A 144 -4.69 13.54 -18.61
CA GLY A 144 -3.95 13.05 -19.78
C GLY A 144 -2.60 12.41 -19.47
N ILE A 145 -2.07 12.58 -18.26
CA ILE A 145 -0.84 11.90 -17.81
C ILE A 145 -1.10 10.43 -17.47
N ALA A 146 -0.05 9.68 -17.20
CA ALA A 146 -0.16 8.26 -16.79
C ALA A 146 -0.12 8.11 -15.27
N ALA A 147 -0.99 7.27 -14.73
CA ALA A 147 -0.82 6.67 -13.42
C ALA A 147 -0.01 5.38 -13.56
N CYS A 148 0.78 5.04 -12.53
CA CYS A 148 1.62 3.85 -12.49
C CYS A 148 1.34 3.03 -11.23
N PRO A 149 0.26 2.24 -11.20
CA PRO A 149 -0.02 1.36 -10.06
C PRO A 149 1.15 0.42 -9.80
N LYS A 150 1.43 0.19 -8.49
CA LYS A 150 2.64 -0.50 -8.03
C LYS A 150 2.41 -1.28 -6.73
N HIS A 151 3.24 -2.26 -6.41
CA HIS A 151 4.34 -2.87 -7.17
C HIS A 151 3.90 -4.27 -7.63
N PHE A 152 3.87 -4.51 -8.90
CA PHE A 152 3.38 -5.74 -9.52
C PHE A 152 4.50 -6.79 -9.62
N ALA A 153 4.53 -7.84 -8.73
CA ALA A 153 3.56 -8.19 -7.71
C ALA A 153 4.23 -8.84 -6.48
N VAL A 154 3.40 -9.08 -5.43
CA VAL A 154 3.82 -9.84 -4.23
C VAL A 154 5.00 -9.19 -3.49
N ASN A 155 5.07 -7.87 -3.45
CA ASN A 155 6.04 -7.10 -2.68
C ASN A 155 5.41 -6.60 -1.38
N SER A 156 5.36 -7.46 -0.35
CA SER A 156 4.68 -7.20 0.92
C SER A 156 5.63 -7.10 2.11
N GLN A 157 6.91 -6.79 1.86
CA GLN A 157 7.95 -6.55 2.86
C GLN A 157 9.04 -5.63 2.33
N GLU A 158 9.83 -5.05 3.22
CA GLU A 158 10.94 -4.16 2.87
C GLU A 158 12.30 -4.84 3.02
N LEU A 159 12.44 -5.75 3.98
CA LEU A 159 13.70 -6.46 4.19
C LEU A 159 14.10 -7.24 2.93
N ARG A 160 15.28 -6.93 2.41
CA ARG A 160 15.87 -7.58 1.21
C ARG A 160 14.93 -7.62 0.00
N ARG A 161 14.04 -6.64 -0.15
CA ARG A 161 13.00 -6.60 -1.20
C ARG A 161 13.54 -6.77 -2.63
N MET A 162 14.80 -6.36 -2.90
CA MET A 162 15.44 -6.49 -4.22
C MET A 162 16.07 -7.88 -4.48
N ALA A 163 16.08 -8.77 -3.48
CA ALA A 163 16.76 -10.07 -3.57
C ALA A 163 15.93 -11.24 -2.99
N SER A 164 14.80 -10.94 -2.33
CA SER A 164 13.93 -11.97 -1.75
C SER A 164 13.05 -12.64 -2.81
N ASP A 165 12.80 -13.95 -2.62
CA ASP A 165 11.91 -14.75 -3.44
C ASP A 165 10.61 -15.05 -2.68
N SER A 166 9.51 -14.50 -3.16
CA SER A 166 8.17 -14.75 -2.62
C SER A 166 7.67 -16.11 -3.10
N ILE A 167 7.66 -17.10 -2.20
CA ILE A 167 7.18 -18.45 -2.48
C ILE A 167 5.70 -18.53 -2.14
N VAL A 168 4.86 -18.52 -3.17
CA VAL A 168 3.41 -18.44 -3.05
C VAL A 168 2.75 -19.47 -3.99
N ASP A 169 1.68 -20.13 -3.52
CA ASP A 169 0.90 -21.02 -4.38
C ASP A 169 0.08 -20.23 -5.41
N GLU A 170 -0.22 -20.86 -6.55
CA GLU A 170 -0.86 -20.18 -7.68
C GLU A 170 -2.26 -19.65 -7.34
N ARG A 171 -3.01 -20.37 -6.52
CA ARG A 171 -4.35 -19.94 -6.11
C ARG A 171 -4.30 -18.67 -5.26
N THR A 172 -3.44 -18.66 -4.25
CA THR A 172 -3.22 -17.48 -3.40
C THR A 172 -2.69 -16.30 -4.21
N LEU A 173 -1.75 -16.55 -5.13
CA LEU A 173 -1.25 -15.53 -6.05
C LEU A 173 -2.39 -14.85 -6.81
N ARG A 174 -3.25 -15.65 -7.47
CA ARG A 174 -4.36 -15.16 -8.31
C ARG A 174 -5.47 -14.49 -7.50
N GLU A 175 -5.95 -15.15 -6.44
CA GLU A 175 -7.12 -14.72 -5.70
C GLU A 175 -6.84 -13.53 -4.76
N LEU A 176 -5.65 -13.48 -4.15
CA LEU A 176 -5.31 -12.47 -3.15
C LEU A 176 -4.38 -11.39 -3.69
N TYR A 177 -3.20 -11.77 -4.20
CA TYR A 177 -2.16 -10.79 -4.53
C TYR A 177 -2.34 -10.10 -5.88
N LEU A 178 -3.03 -10.74 -6.83
CA LEU A 178 -3.23 -10.18 -8.18
C LEU A 178 -4.62 -9.58 -8.40
N THR A 179 -5.64 -9.96 -7.65
CA THR A 179 -7.03 -9.50 -7.87
C THR A 179 -7.17 -7.96 -7.80
N GLY A 180 -6.46 -7.30 -6.89
CA GLY A 180 -6.47 -5.83 -6.83
C GLY A 180 -5.92 -5.18 -8.10
N PHE A 181 -4.83 -5.72 -8.64
CA PHE A 181 -4.25 -5.26 -9.92
C PHE A 181 -5.17 -5.57 -11.11
N GLU A 182 -5.81 -6.74 -11.13
CA GLU A 182 -6.80 -7.09 -12.15
C GLU A 182 -7.94 -6.06 -12.22
N ILE A 183 -8.47 -5.68 -11.04
CA ILE A 183 -9.53 -4.65 -10.93
C ILE A 183 -9.03 -3.34 -11.53
N VAL A 184 -7.84 -2.89 -11.16
CA VAL A 184 -7.26 -1.64 -11.66
C VAL A 184 -7.06 -1.68 -13.17
N VAL A 185 -6.50 -2.77 -13.71
CA VAL A 185 -6.25 -2.90 -15.16
C VAL A 185 -7.55 -2.89 -15.94
N LYS A 186 -8.55 -3.68 -15.51
CA LYS A 186 -9.81 -3.83 -16.24
C LYS A 186 -10.74 -2.60 -16.09
N GLU A 187 -10.79 -1.98 -14.91
CA GLU A 187 -11.74 -0.90 -14.63
C GLU A 187 -11.18 0.51 -14.85
N ALA A 188 -9.87 0.70 -14.70
CA ALA A 188 -9.24 2.02 -14.82
C ALA A 188 -8.26 2.15 -15.99
N LYS A 189 -7.85 1.04 -16.61
CA LYS A 189 -6.98 1.00 -17.81
C LYS A 189 -5.75 1.90 -17.65
N PRO A 190 -4.85 1.60 -16.68
CA PRO A 190 -3.66 2.40 -16.46
C PRO A 190 -2.76 2.39 -17.70
N LYS A 191 -2.17 3.54 -18.04
CA LYS A 191 -1.21 3.65 -19.15
C LYS A 191 0.13 3.00 -18.83
N THR A 192 0.46 2.89 -17.54
CA THR A 192 1.67 2.21 -17.06
C THR A 192 1.37 1.34 -15.84
N ILE A 193 2.25 0.38 -15.56
CA ILE A 193 2.30 -0.38 -14.32
C ILE A 193 3.76 -0.59 -13.93
N MET A 194 4.09 -0.56 -12.63
CA MET A 194 5.45 -0.79 -12.16
C MET A 194 5.61 -2.22 -11.66
N SER A 195 6.59 -2.96 -12.24
CA SER A 195 6.97 -4.26 -11.74
C SER A 195 7.70 -4.15 -10.40
N SER A 196 7.54 -5.15 -9.52
CA SER A 196 8.17 -5.16 -8.21
C SER A 196 9.64 -5.61 -8.24
N TYR A 197 10.36 -5.34 -7.15
CA TYR A 197 11.77 -5.71 -6.99
C TYR A 197 12.04 -7.20 -6.84
N ASN A 198 11.13 -7.92 -6.17
CA ASN A 198 11.32 -9.27 -5.68
C ASN A 198 11.18 -10.33 -6.78
N LEU A 199 11.71 -11.52 -6.49
CA LEU A 199 11.34 -12.70 -7.25
C LEU A 199 9.94 -13.18 -6.82
N VAL A 200 9.25 -13.82 -7.74
CA VAL A 200 8.02 -14.56 -7.50
C VAL A 200 8.23 -15.98 -7.99
N ASN A 201 8.28 -16.93 -7.07
CA ASN A 201 8.49 -18.34 -7.38
C ASN A 201 9.74 -18.61 -8.25
N GLY A 202 10.84 -17.93 -7.91
CA GLY A 202 12.16 -18.15 -8.52
C GLY A 202 12.51 -17.23 -9.69
N THR A 203 11.58 -16.35 -10.14
CA THR A 203 11.82 -15.43 -11.26
C THR A 203 11.53 -13.99 -10.84
N TYR A 204 12.43 -13.06 -11.15
CA TYR A 204 12.20 -11.64 -10.89
C TYR A 204 10.92 -11.15 -11.57
N ALA A 205 10.12 -10.37 -10.85
CA ALA A 205 8.80 -9.93 -11.35
C ALA A 205 8.90 -9.20 -12.71
N ASN A 206 9.96 -8.42 -12.94
CA ASN A 206 10.15 -7.65 -14.17
C ASN A 206 10.62 -8.49 -15.38
N GLU A 207 10.87 -9.77 -15.21
CA GLU A 207 11.23 -10.71 -16.28
C GLU A 207 10.39 -12.00 -16.27
N ASN A 208 9.34 -12.02 -15.44
CA ASN A 208 8.47 -13.17 -15.25
C ASN A 208 7.39 -13.24 -16.34
N ALA A 209 7.54 -14.18 -17.27
CA ALA A 209 6.62 -14.36 -18.38
C ALA A 209 5.17 -14.64 -17.94
N ASN A 210 4.98 -15.47 -16.91
CA ASN A 210 3.65 -15.74 -16.38
C ASN A 210 2.96 -14.47 -15.87
N LEU A 211 3.67 -13.63 -15.09
CA LEU A 211 3.11 -12.38 -14.60
C LEU A 211 2.85 -11.37 -15.72
N LEU A 212 3.84 -11.11 -16.60
CA LEU A 212 3.80 -9.99 -17.53
C LEU A 212 3.11 -10.33 -18.85
N GLN A 213 3.36 -11.51 -19.42
CA GLN A 213 2.77 -11.90 -20.70
C GLN A 213 1.43 -12.59 -20.52
N ASP A 214 1.41 -13.65 -19.69
CA ASP A 214 0.23 -14.48 -19.59
C ASP A 214 -0.89 -13.79 -18.81
N ILE A 215 -0.61 -13.34 -17.60
CA ILE A 215 -1.62 -12.75 -16.72
C ILE A 215 -1.93 -11.31 -17.12
N LEU A 216 -0.91 -10.42 -17.06
CA LEU A 216 -1.12 -8.99 -17.24
C LEU A 216 -1.62 -8.65 -18.65
N ARG A 217 -0.93 -9.16 -19.69
CA ARG A 217 -1.23 -8.78 -21.07
C ARG A 217 -2.30 -9.65 -21.71
N ARG A 218 -2.14 -10.97 -21.70
CA ARG A 218 -3.09 -11.88 -22.36
C ARG A 218 -4.42 -11.97 -21.62
N ASP A 219 -4.39 -12.25 -20.29
CA ASP A 219 -5.62 -12.55 -19.55
C ASP A 219 -6.38 -11.26 -19.17
N TRP A 220 -5.67 -10.16 -18.85
CA TRP A 220 -6.30 -8.91 -18.46
C TRP A 220 -6.38 -7.87 -19.57
N GLY A 221 -5.65 -8.05 -20.66
CA GLY A 221 -5.67 -7.14 -21.81
C GLY A 221 -4.92 -5.83 -21.57
N PHE A 222 -3.90 -5.81 -20.72
CA PHE A 222 -3.06 -4.64 -20.52
C PHE A 222 -2.22 -4.35 -21.76
N ASP A 223 -2.36 -3.16 -22.34
CA ASP A 223 -1.67 -2.70 -23.55
C ASP A 223 -0.70 -1.53 -23.30
N GLY A 224 -0.54 -1.13 -22.04
CA GLY A 224 0.35 -0.05 -21.63
C GLY A 224 1.81 -0.46 -21.43
N ALA A 225 2.62 0.46 -20.92
CA ALA A 225 4.03 0.25 -20.64
C ALA A 225 4.25 -0.31 -19.23
N VAL A 226 5.08 -1.36 -19.12
CA VAL A 226 5.59 -1.86 -17.83
C VAL A 226 6.90 -1.14 -17.52
N VAL A 227 6.94 -0.43 -16.40
CA VAL A 227 8.14 0.26 -15.90
C VAL A 227 8.75 -0.57 -14.79
N THR A 228 10.07 -0.75 -14.76
CA THR A 228 10.72 -1.42 -13.64
C THR A 228 10.73 -0.52 -12.41
N ASP A 229 10.64 -1.07 -11.21
CA ASP A 229 11.06 -0.34 -10.03
C ASP A 229 12.56 0.01 -10.12
N TRP A 230 13.00 1.09 -9.46
CA TRP A 230 14.30 1.73 -9.68
C TRP A 230 15.49 0.80 -9.36
N GLY A 231 16.22 0.40 -10.40
CA GLY A 231 17.33 -0.57 -10.28
C GLY A 231 16.89 -2.02 -10.09
N GLY A 232 15.60 -2.31 -10.26
CA GLY A 232 15.03 -3.65 -10.09
C GLY A 232 15.34 -4.63 -11.23
N SER A 233 15.75 -4.13 -12.40
CA SER A 233 16.08 -4.98 -13.54
C SER A 233 17.23 -5.95 -13.24
N ASN A 234 17.03 -7.23 -13.56
CA ASN A 234 18.05 -8.27 -13.42
C ASN A 234 18.60 -8.68 -14.80
N ASP A 235 17.78 -9.29 -15.67
CA ASP A 235 18.09 -9.57 -17.08
C ASP A 235 17.20 -8.70 -17.96
N HIS A 236 17.75 -7.60 -18.46
CA HIS A 236 16.98 -6.62 -19.24
C HIS A 236 16.45 -7.22 -20.54
N ALA A 237 17.23 -8.07 -21.21
CA ALA A 237 16.80 -8.73 -22.44
C ALA A 237 15.64 -9.70 -22.21
N LEU A 238 15.71 -10.47 -21.12
CA LEU A 238 14.60 -11.36 -20.74
C LEU A 238 13.37 -10.56 -20.32
N GLY A 239 13.56 -9.43 -19.63
CA GLY A 239 12.48 -8.48 -19.32
C GLY A 239 11.76 -7.99 -20.58
N VAL A 240 12.48 -7.48 -21.56
CA VAL A 240 11.95 -7.01 -22.86
C VAL A 240 11.17 -8.11 -23.56
N LYS A 241 11.75 -9.31 -23.66
CA LYS A 241 11.09 -10.49 -24.23
C LYS A 241 9.76 -10.81 -23.54
N ASN A 242 9.75 -10.74 -22.22
CA ASN A 242 8.64 -11.18 -21.40
C ASN A 242 7.64 -10.08 -21.03
N GLY A 243 7.80 -8.86 -21.57
CA GLY A 243 6.77 -7.82 -21.44
C GLY A 243 7.11 -6.59 -20.63
N SER A 244 8.34 -6.46 -20.10
CA SER A 244 8.84 -5.25 -19.45
C SER A 244 9.23 -4.22 -20.50
N THR A 245 8.76 -2.97 -20.36
CA THR A 245 8.89 -1.95 -21.41
C THR A 245 10.05 -1.00 -21.17
N LEU A 246 10.14 -0.43 -19.96
CA LEU A 246 11.09 0.63 -19.64
C LEU A 246 11.91 0.29 -18.40
N GLU A 247 13.22 0.15 -18.57
CA GLU A 247 14.16 -0.02 -17.46
C GLU A 247 14.51 1.33 -16.84
N MET A 248 14.24 1.50 -15.54
CA MET A 248 14.59 2.71 -14.79
C MET A 248 15.51 2.39 -13.61
N PRO A 249 16.34 3.33 -13.18
CA PRO A 249 16.73 4.60 -13.80
C PRO A 249 17.72 4.39 -14.95
N PHE A 250 18.40 5.47 -15.41
CA PHE A 250 19.48 5.37 -16.39
C PHE A 250 20.57 4.37 -15.96
N PRO A 251 20.72 3.22 -16.65
CA PRO A 251 21.64 2.17 -16.24
C PRO A 251 23.04 2.31 -16.87
N GLY A 252 23.30 3.41 -17.61
CA GLY A 252 24.44 3.51 -18.51
C GLY A 252 24.18 2.82 -19.86
N ASP A 253 25.21 2.71 -20.69
CA ASP A 253 25.07 2.09 -22.02
C ASP A 253 25.27 0.57 -22.02
N ASP A 254 25.56 -0.03 -20.85
CA ASP A 254 25.67 -1.50 -20.72
C ASP A 254 24.37 -2.20 -21.05
N SER A 255 23.22 -1.66 -20.62
CA SER A 255 21.91 -2.24 -20.94
C SER A 255 21.58 -2.16 -22.42
N VAL A 256 22.03 -1.11 -23.12
CA VAL A 256 21.90 -1.00 -24.59
C VAL A 256 22.69 -2.11 -25.27
N ARG A 257 23.95 -2.27 -24.89
CA ARG A 257 24.83 -3.33 -25.42
C ARG A 257 24.30 -4.73 -25.12
N GLU A 258 23.74 -4.94 -23.91
CA GLU A 258 23.11 -6.19 -23.49
C GLU A 258 21.93 -6.56 -24.44
N LEU A 259 21.04 -5.60 -24.72
CA LEU A 259 19.92 -5.81 -25.62
C LEU A 259 20.37 -6.07 -27.06
N MET A 260 21.29 -5.25 -27.59
CA MET A 260 21.82 -5.44 -28.94
C MET A 260 22.41 -6.85 -29.11
N LYS A 261 23.28 -7.25 -28.16
CA LYS A 261 23.89 -8.58 -28.14
C LYS A 261 22.85 -9.70 -28.04
N ALA A 262 21.77 -9.49 -27.28
CA ALA A 262 20.68 -10.47 -27.16
C ALA A 262 19.92 -10.64 -28.47
N VAL A 263 19.70 -9.58 -29.23
CA VAL A 263 19.09 -9.62 -30.57
C VAL A 263 20.06 -10.31 -31.55
N GLU A 264 21.32 -9.89 -31.63
CA GLU A 264 22.33 -10.43 -32.50
C GLU A 264 22.56 -11.95 -32.29
N SER A 265 22.48 -12.40 -31.04
CA SER A 265 22.63 -13.83 -30.69
C SER A 265 21.34 -14.65 -30.85
N GLY A 266 20.21 -14.01 -31.17
CA GLY A 266 18.91 -14.67 -31.25
C GLY A 266 18.29 -15.07 -29.90
N LYS A 267 18.79 -14.56 -28.78
CA LYS A 267 18.20 -14.75 -27.45
C LYS A 267 16.80 -14.11 -27.39
N ILE A 268 16.66 -12.94 -27.99
CA ILE A 268 15.40 -12.23 -28.23
C ILE A 268 15.31 -11.84 -29.70
N SER A 269 14.10 -11.56 -30.18
CA SER A 269 13.91 -11.05 -31.53
C SER A 269 13.87 -9.53 -31.58
N GLU A 270 14.20 -8.92 -32.73
CA GLU A 270 13.99 -7.48 -32.92
C GLU A 270 12.51 -7.10 -32.80
N HIS A 271 11.61 -8.03 -33.13
CA HIS A 271 10.17 -7.86 -32.94
C HIS A 271 9.79 -7.69 -31.44
N ASP A 272 10.47 -8.38 -30.53
CA ASP A 272 10.26 -8.20 -29.07
C ASP A 272 10.64 -6.76 -28.66
N VAL A 273 11.74 -6.24 -29.20
CA VAL A 273 12.18 -4.85 -28.98
C VAL A 273 11.17 -3.87 -29.57
N ASP A 274 10.75 -4.08 -30.81
CA ASP A 274 9.79 -3.22 -31.51
C ASP A 274 8.43 -3.18 -30.78
N ALA A 275 7.97 -4.30 -30.25
CA ALA A 275 6.73 -4.35 -29.48
C ALA A 275 6.78 -3.50 -28.21
N ARG A 276 7.88 -3.58 -27.46
CA ARG A 276 8.07 -2.72 -26.26
C ARG A 276 8.24 -1.26 -26.64
N LEU A 277 8.91 -1.00 -27.74
CA LEU A 277 9.09 0.37 -28.22
C LEU A 277 7.77 1.01 -28.67
N ASP A 278 6.86 0.27 -29.27
CA ASP A 278 5.51 0.73 -29.64
C ASP A 278 4.71 1.18 -28.40
N GLU A 279 4.79 0.40 -27.29
CA GLU A 279 4.18 0.75 -26.01
C GLU A 279 4.79 2.02 -25.40
N LEU A 280 6.12 2.13 -25.45
CA LEU A 280 6.83 3.31 -24.94
C LEU A 280 6.50 4.56 -25.76
N LEU A 281 6.47 4.47 -27.08
CA LEU A 281 6.15 5.58 -27.97
C LEU A 281 4.72 6.08 -27.74
N GLU A 282 3.74 5.17 -27.58
CA GLU A 282 2.38 5.56 -27.21
C GLU A 282 2.35 6.34 -25.91
N LEU A 283 3.03 5.85 -24.86
CA LEU A 283 3.13 6.53 -23.58
C LEU A 283 3.76 7.93 -23.72
N VAL A 284 4.93 7.99 -24.37
CA VAL A 284 5.74 9.23 -24.47
C VAL A 284 5.01 10.29 -25.26
N LEU A 285 4.47 9.96 -26.43
CA LEU A 285 3.84 10.93 -27.31
C LEU A 285 2.51 11.43 -26.75
N ASP A 286 1.68 10.53 -26.19
CA ASP A 286 0.38 10.87 -25.63
C ASP A 286 0.51 11.75 -24.39
N THR A 287 1.35 11.34 -23.42
CA THR A 287 1.50 12.09 -22.17
C THR A 287 2.26 13.39 -22.34
N LYS A 288 3.24 13.44 -23.25
CA LYS A 288 3.95 14.70 -23.57
C LYS A 288 3.00 15.74 -24.15
N ALA A 289 2.15 15.34 -25.10
CA ALA A 289 1.15 16.22 -25.68
C ALA A 289 0.12 16.74 -24.65
N ALA A 290 -0.24 15.91 -23.64
CA ALA A 290 -1.10 16.33 -22.56
C ALA A 290 -0.44 17.34 -21.64
N VAL A 291 0.79 17.10 -21.21
CA VAL A 291 1.58 17.99 -20.34
C VAL A 291 1.85 19.34 -21.00
N GLU A 292 2.13 19.38 -22.30
CA GLU A 292 2.36 20.63 -23.03
C GLU A 292 1.13 21.55 -23.06
N LYS A 293 -0.06 20.96 -23.02
CA LYS A 293 -1.34 21.69 -23.01
C LYS A 293 -1.82 22.04 -21.59
N ALA A 294 -1.26 21.40 -20.55
CA ALA A 294 -1.70 21.60 -19.19
C ALA A 294 -1.38 23.00 -18.66
N PRO A 295 -2.24 23.58 -17.81
CA PRO A 295 -1.92 24.79 -17.05
C PRO A 295 -0.65 24.59 -16.21
N ARG A 296 0.14 25.65 -16.04
CA ARG A 296 1.37 25.64 -15.20
C ARG A 296 1.11 25.99 -13.74
N THR A 297 -0.14 26.15 -13.37
CA THR A 297 -0.58 26.50 -12.02
C THR A 297 -1.81 25.67 -11.66
N PHE A 298 -2.01 25.46 -10.38
CA PHE A 298 -3.18 24.80 -9.81
C PHE A 298 -3.66 25.59 -8.58
N ASP A 299 -4.90 25.32 -8.13
CA ASP A 299 -5.47 25.94 -6.94
C ASP A 299 -5.05 25.18 -5.67
N ALA A 300 -3.92 25.61 -5.08
CA ALA A 300 -3.39 24.99 -3.86
C ALA A 300 -4.36 25.08 -2.66
N ALA A 301 -5.19 26.13 -2.58
CA ALA A 301 -6.18 26.27 -1.52
C ALA A 301 -7.33 25.26 -1.69
N ALA A 302 -7.82 25.05 -2.91
CA ALA A 302 -8.81 24.02 -3.20
C ALA A 302 -8.27 22.61 -2.94
N HIS A 303 -7.01 22.34 -3.30
CA HIS A 303 -6.36 21.06 -3.03
C HIS A 303 -6.14 20.83 -1.53
N HIS A 304 -5.75 21.86 -0.77
CA HIS A 304 -5.67 21.78 0.69
C HIS A 304 -7.04 21.47 1.33
N ALA A 305 -8.12 22.15 0.87
CA ALA A 305 -9.47 21.85 1.33
C ALA A 305 -9.92 20.43 0.98
N LEU A 306 -9.55 19.93 -0.20
CA LEU A 306 -9.78 18.52 -0.59
C LEU A 306 -9.00 17.55 0.31
N ALA A 307 -7.73 17.85 0.62
CA ALA A 307 -6.93 17.05 1.53
C ALA A 307 -7.56 16.96 2.93
N ARG A 308 -8.07 18.09 3.47
CA ARG A 308 -8.81 18.13 4.75
C ARG A 308 -10.07 17.28 4.69
N ARG A 309 -10.87 17.41 3.64
CA ARG A 309 -12.10 16.62 3.43
C ARG A 309 -11.78 15.13 3.34
N ALA A 310 -10.76 14.76 2.57
CA ALA A 310 -10.33 13.37 2.41
C ALA A 310 -9.88 12.77 3.75
N ALA A 311 -9.10 13.50 4.54
CA ALA A 311 -8.70 13.07 5.87
C ALA A 311 -9.91 12.92 6.80
N ALA A 312 -10.82 13.90 6.85
CA ALA A 312 -11.99 13.89 7.73
C ALA A 312 -12.93 12.70 7.44
N GLN A 313 -13.15 12.38 6.17
CA GLN A 313 -13.97 11.22 5.74
C GLN A 313 -13.30 9.87 5.97
N SER A 314 -12.00 9.86 6.28
CA SER A 314 -11.18 8.68 6.50
C SER A 314 -10.86 8.43 7.96
N ILE A 315 -11.11 9.39 8.86
CA ILE A 315 -10.90 9.21 10.30
C ILE A 315 -11.83 8.12 10.82
N VAL A 316 -11.25 7.19 11.58
CA VAL A 316 -11.99 6.08 12.20
C VAL A 316 -12.11 6.32 13.70
N LEU A 317 -13.34 6.38 14.19
CA LEU A 317 -13.62 6.41 15.63
C LEU A 317 -13.62 4.96 16.14
N LEU A 318 -12.58 4.59 16.91
CA LEU A 318 -12.43 3.21 17.39
C LEU A 318 -13.05 2.97 18.78
N ARG A 319 -13.14 4.02 19.58
CA ARG A 319 -13.76 3.98 20.93
C ARG A 319 -14.36 5.34 21.26
N ASN A 320 -15.53 5.35 21.92
CA ASN A 320 -16.19 6.56 22.43
C ASN A 320 -17.06 6.23 23.64
N GLU A 321 -16.45 5.97 24.77
CA GLU A 321 -17.12 5.58 26.00
C GLU A 321 -17.87 6.74 26.63
N GLY A 322 -19.13 6.50 27.01
CA GLY A 322 -19.99 7.51 27.60
C GLY A 322 -20.35 8.66 26.66
N ALA A 323 -20.18 8.49 25.35
CA ALA A 323 -20.39 9.54 24.34
C ALA A 323 -19.60 10.83 24.68
N LEU A 324 -18.31 10.65 25.05
CA LEU A 324 -17.41 11.76 25.35
C LEU A 324 -17.24 12.69 24.14
N LEU A 325 -17.20 12.12 22.93
CA LEU A 325 -17.17 12.86 21.67
C LEU A 325 -18.57 12.88 21.03
N PRO A 326 -18.94 13.95 20.32
CA PRO A 326 -18.15 15.16 20.05
C PRO A 326 -18.05 16.08 21.30
N LEU A 327 -16.96 16.86 21.36
CA LEU A 327 -16.72 17.83 22.42
C LEU A 327 -17.67 19.02 22.31
N LYS A 328 -18.09 19.55 23.47
CA LYS A 328 -18.99 20.71 23.52
C LYS A 328 -18.21 22.01 23.36
N LYS A 329 -18.85 23.01 22.75
CA LYS A 329 -18.28 24.36 22.69
C LYS A 329 -17.95 24.87 24.08
N GLY A 330 -16.76 25.46 24.25
CA GLY A 330 -16.25 25.95 25.52
C GLY A 330 -15.67 24.88 26.46
N GLU A 331 -15.62 23.60 26.04
CA GLU A 331 -14.99 22.52 26.81
C GLU A 331 -13.54 22.85 27.12
N LYS A 332 -13.14 22.69 28.37
CA LYS A 332 -11.75 22.91 28.80
C LYS A 332 -10.91 21.69 28.46
N ILE A 333 -9.98 21.87 27.53
CA ILE A 333 -9.09 20.81 27.06
C ILE A 333 -7.64 21.10 27.36
N ALA A 334 -6.86 20.08 27.70
CA ALA A 334 -5.41 20.08 27.67
C ALA A 334 -4.91 19.30 26.44
N VAL A 335 -3.91 19.83 25.76
CA VAL A 335 -3.30 19.17 24.61
C VAL A 335 -1.94 18.62 24.98
N LEU A 336 -1.75 17.32 24.81
CA LEU A 336 -0.52 16.62 25.13
C LEU A 336 0.03 15.88 23.90
N GLY A 337 1.34 15.73 23.85
CA GLY A 337 2.01 14.94 22.85
C GLY A 337 2.78 15.75 21.82
N ASP A 338 3.96 15.27 21.43
CA ASP A 338 4.84 15.90 20.42
C ASP A 338 4.12 16.14 19.10
N PHE A 339 3.29 15.19 18.68
CA PHE A 339 2.60 15.24 17.39
C PHE A 339 1.53 16.34 17.29
N ALA A 340 1.13 16.95 18.39
CA ALA A 340 0.21 18.10 18.35
C ALA A 340 0.85 19.35 17.76
N ARG A 341 2.15 19.55 17.99
CA ARG A 341 2.95 20.67 17.46
C ARG A 341 3.63 20.32 16.15
N THR A 342 4.20 19.12 16.06
CA THR A 342 4.93 18.63 14.90
C THR A 342 4.20 17.39 14.36
N PRO A 343 3.23 17.55 13.44
CA PRO A 343 2.36 16.46 13.01
C PRO A 343 3.15 15.31 12.38
N ARG A 344 2.70 14.08 12.64
CA ARG A 344 3.07 12.90 11.90
C ARG A 344 1.97 12.67 10.84
N TYR A 345 2.18 13.13 9.62
CA TYR A 345 1.12 13.25 8.61
C TYR A 345 1.35 12.45 7.32
N GLN A 346 2.56 11.94 7.12
CA GLN A 346 2.95 11.11 5.97
C GLN A 346 4.00 10.08 6.36
N GLY A 347 4.23 9.05 5.51
CA GLY A 347 5.29 8.08 5.65
C GLY A 347 6.67 8.62 5.27
N ALA A 348 7.71 7.82 5.50
CA ALA A 348 9.09 8.14 5.12
C ALA A 348 9.53 7.30 3.91
N GLY A 349 10.36 7.88 3.04
CA GLY A 349 10.88 7.24 1.84
C GLY A 349 10.55 8.02 0.56
N SER A 350 10.51 7.32 -0.57
CA SER A 350 10.26 7.90 -1.89
C SER A 350 8.90 8.61 -2.02
N SER A 351 7.92 8.22 -1.20
CA SER A 351 6.58 8.84 -1.19
C SER A 351 6.49 10.16 -0.42
N ALA A 352 7.57 10.61 0.26
CA ALA A 352 7.53 11.80 1.09
C ALA A 352 7.43 13.09 0.26
N VAL A 353 6.33 13.82 0.40
CA VAL A 353 6.03 15.06 -0.31
C VAL A 353 6.65 16.26 0.41
N ASN A 354 7.23 17.20 -0.34
CA ASN A 354 7.56 18.53 0.16
C ASN A 354 6.28 19.37 0.20
N SER A 355 5.59 19.36 1.34
CA SER A 355 4.26 19.94 1.47
C SER A 355 4.27 21.46 1.35
N ILE A 356 3.33 22.03 0.56
CA ILE A 356 3.16 23.47 0.41
C ILE A 356 2.90 24.14 1.74
N GLN A 357 2.08 23.50 2.58
CA GLN A 357 1.83 23.89 3.98
C GLN A 357 1.55 22.63 4.80
N VAL A 358 1.68 22.74 6.12
CA VAL A 358 1.30 21.66 7.05
C VAL A 358 0.58 22.29 8.23
N ASP A 359 -0.65 21.89 8.44
CA ASP A 359 -1.44 22.33 9.59
C ASP A 359 -0.97 21.62 10.87
N SER A 360 -0.69 22.37 11.93
CA SER A 360 -0.50 21.78 13.26
C SER A 360 -1.84 21.65 14.00
N PHE A 361 -1.93 20.65 14.87
CA PHE A 361 -3.15 20.47 15.66
C PHE A 361 -3.41 21.67 16.59
N LEU A 362 -2.37 22.25 17.15
CA LEU A 362 -2.48 23.43 18.02
C LEU A 362 -3.03 24.65 17.29
N ASP A 363 -2.60 24.89 16.04
CA ASP A 363 -3.07 26.03 15.25
C ASP A 363 -4.55 25.85 14.87
N CYS A 364 -4.94 24.63 14.46
CA CYS A 364 -6.32 24.31 14.09
C CYS A 364 -7.31 24.42 15.26
N LEU A 365 -6.85 24.27 16.50
CA LEU A 365 -7.71 24.41 17.67
C LEU A 365 -8.13 25.86 17.96
N THR A 366 -7.43 26.85 17.45
CA THR A 366 -7.70 28.27 17.75
C THR A 366 -9.11 28.70 17.35
N GLU A 367 -9.66 28.12 16.28
CA GLU A 367 -10.99 28.41 15.76
C GLU A 367 -12.05 27.36 16.13
N SER A 368 -11.67 26.36 16.93
CA SER A 368 -12.54 25.20 17.26
C SER A 368 -13.70 25.54 18.20
N GLY A 369 -13.62 26.66 18.91
CA GLY A 369 -14.55 27.01 19.97
C GLY A 369 -14.33 26.25 21.28
N LEU A 370 -13.26 25.45 21.40
CA LEU A 370 -12.80 24.78 22.63
C LEU A 370 -11.92 25.73 23.45
N THR A 371 -11.86 25.51 24.77
CA THR A 371 -11.00 26.28 25.66
C THR A 371 -9.73 25.49 25.94
N ASN A 372 -8.67 25.76 25.20
CA ASN A 372 -7.37 25.14 25.44
C ASN A 372 -6.67 25.74 26.65
N VAL A 373 -6.47 24.97 27.75
CA VAL A 373 -5.80 25.41 28.97
C VAL A 373 -4.28 25.33 28.87
N GLY A 374 -3.73 24.71 27.84
CA GLY A 374 -2.30 24.63 27.55
C GLY A 374 -1.88 23.43 26.74
N TYR A 375 -0.60 23.42 26.41
CA TYR A 375 0.09 22.33 25.67
C TYR A 375 1.31 21.88 26.46
N ALA A 376 1.53 20.56 26.51
CA ALA A 376 2.77 19.96 26.98
C ALA A 376 3.22 18.85 26.01
N GLN A 377 4.52 18.82 25.70
CA GLN A 377 5.09 17.83 24.78
C GLN A 377 4.94 16.39 25.30
N GLY A 378 5.10 16.18 26.61
CA GLY A 378 4.79 14.94 27.30
C GLY A 378 5.75 13.79 27.10
N PHE A 379 6.31 13.62 25.90
CA PHE A 379 7.27 12.55 25.57
C PHE A 379 8.28 12.98 24.50
N ASP A 380 9.44 12.30 24.50
CA ASP A 380 10.42 12.39 23.42
C ASP A 380 9.98 11.54 22.22
N ARG A 381 10.03 12.13 21.00
CA ARG A 381 9.55 11.51 19.75
C ARG A 381 10.24 10.20 19.41
N GLN A 382 11.53 10.06 19.74
CA GLN A 382 12.33 8.88 19.47
C GLN A 382 12.21 7.79 20.55
N GLY A 383 11.30 7.95 21.50
CA GLY A 383 11.02 6.95 22.53
C GLY A 383 11.92 7.02 23.77
N LYS A 384 12.75 8.06 23.92
CA LYS A 384 13.60 8.28 25.07
C LYS A 384 12.75 8.62 26.30
N ALA A 385 13.03 7.99 27.43
CA ALA A 385 12.37 8.34 28.68
C ALA A 385 12.77 9.77 29.12
N ASP A 386 11.78 10.61 29.44
CA ASP A 386 11.96 11.96 29.95
C ASP A 386 10.90 12.26 31.05
N GLU A 387 11.33 12.15 32.29
CA GLU A 387 10.46 12.34 33.42
C GLU A 387 10.00 13.80 33.59
N ALA A 388 10.78 14.80 33.12
CA ALA A 388 10.40 16.20 33.18
C ALA A 388 9.23 16.49 32.24
N LEU A 389 9.31 16.02 30.98
CA LEU A 389 8.22 16.15 30.00
C LEU A 389 6.94 15.45 30.49
N LYS A 390 7.07 14.25 31.05
CA LYS A 390 5.93 13.50 31.60
C LYS A 390 5.28 14.23 32.75
N LYS A 391 6.06 14.73 33.72
CA LYS A 391 5.56 15.46 34.89
C LYS A 391 4.82 16.75 34.52
N GLU A 392 5.35 17.52 33.57
CA GLU A 392 4.70 18.73 33.04
C GLU A 392 3.33 18.39 32.43
N ALA A 393 3.26 17.35 31.59
CA ALA A 393 2.02 16.92 30.95
C ALA A 393 0.97 16.43 31.94
N VAL A 394 1.36 15.65 32.94
CA VAL A 394 0.46 15.18 34.01
C VAL A 394 -0.09 16.37 34.85
N ALA A 395 0.75 17.35 35.16
CA ALA A 395 0.30 18.54 35.87
C ALA A 395 -0.71 19.35 35.04
N LEU A 396 -0.50 19.48 33.75
CA LEU A 396 -1.45 20.15 32.85
C LEU A 396 -2.77 19.41 32.76
N ALA A 397 -2.74 18.07 32.65
CA ALA A 397 -3.92 17.22 32.55
C ALA A 397 -4.90 17.39 33.74
N GLN A 398 -4.42 17.71 34.94
CA GLN A 398 -5.24 17.95 36.10
C GLN A 398 -6.13 19.21 36.03
N ASN A 399 -5.77 20.14 35.13
CA ASN A 399 -6.46 21.45 35.01
C ASN A 399 -7.51 21.47 33.90
N ALA A 400 -7.73 20.35 33.19
CA ALA A 400 -8.64 20.24 32.10
C ALA A 400 -9.81 19.27 32.38
N ASN A 401 -10.94 19.46 31.71
CA ASN A 401 -12.06 18.52 31.75
C ASN A 401 -11.77 17.29 30.88
N VAL A 402 -11.10 17.51 29.74
CA VAL A 402 -10.74 16.49 28.76
C VAL A 402 -9.28 16.67 28.35
N VAL A 403 -8.57 15.57 28.20
CA VAL A 403 -7.20 15.55 27.70
C VAL A 403 -7.21 15.02 26.26
N LEU A 404 -6.64 15.79 25.33
CA LEU A 404 -6.36 15.37 23.96
C LEU A 404 -4.90 14.96 23.86
N LEU A 405 -4.64 13.67 23.77
CA LEU A 405 -3.29 13.10 23.70
C LEU A 405 -2.95 12.66 22.28
N CYS A 406 -2.08 13.43 21.61
CA CYS A 406 -1.57 13.13 20.28
C CYS A 406 -0.38 12.19 20.37
N MET A 407 -0.56 10.93 19.96
CA MET A 407 0.48 9.89 20.00
C MET A 407 0.43 9.03 18.75
N GLY A 408 1.46 8.21 18.54
CA GLY A 408 1.54 7.36 17.33
C GLY A 408 2.93 6.81 17.06
N LEU A 409 3.14 6.38 15.82
CA LEU A 409 4.43 5.90 15.33
C LEU A 409 5.26 7.05 14.76
N ASP A 410 6.58 6.98 14.96
CA ASP A 410 7.53 7.91 14.34
C ASP A 410 7.90 7.50 12.89
N GLU A 411 8.71 8.31 12.24
CA GLU A 411 9.14 8.13 10.86
C GLU A 411 10.05 6.91 10.65
N ILE A 412 10.64 6.37 11.73
CA ILE A 412 11.50 5.19 11.69
C ILE A 412 10.68 3.92 11.59
N LYS A 413 9.57 3.90 12.33
CA LYS A 413 8.71 2.72 12.41
C LYS A 413 7.86 2.52 11.15
N GLU A 414 7.69 3.55 10.33
CA GLU A 414 6.93 3.49 9.08
C GLU A 414 7.71 4.16 7.96
N SER A 415 8.63 3.39 7.38
CA SER A 415 9.56 3.86 6.36
C SER A 415 9.73 2.84 5.25
N GLU A 416 9.90 3.35 4.03
CA GLU A 416 10.44 2.56 2.94
C GLU A 416 11.83 2.02 3.32
N GLY A 417 12.10 0.76 2.95
CA GLY A 417 13.36 0.07 3.17
C GLY A 417 13.49 -0.57 4.56
N LEU A 418 12.56 -0.38 5.48
CA LEU A 418 12.65 -0.86 6.86
C LEU A 418 11.31 -1.43 7.33
N ASP A 419 11.28 -2.71 7.70
CA ASP A 419 10.12 -3.31 8.36
C ASP A 419 10.13 -3.02 9.86
N ARG A 420 8.94 -2.96 10.47
CA ARG A 420 8.76 -2.77 11.91
C ARG A 420 9.22 -4.01 12.68
N MET A 421 9.72 -3.79 13.89
CA MET A 421 10.14 -4.87 14.79
C MET A 421 8.99 -5.40 15.67
N ASP A 422 7.93 -4.60 15.85
CA ASP A 422 6.75 -4.91 16.66
C ASP A 422 5.54 -4.08 16.23
N MET A 423 4.38 -4.37 16.82
CA MET A 423 3.13 -3.61 16.66
C MET A 423 2.90 -2.60 17.80
N LYS A 424 3.94 -2.19 18.54
CA LYS A 424 3.79 -1.40 19.77
C LYS A 424 4.06 0.07 19.53
N LEU A 425 3.38 0.91 20.33
CA LEU A 425 3.79 2.28 20.55
C LEU A 425 5.06 2.33 21.41
N ALA A 426 5.79 3.45 21.35
CA ALA A 426 6.96 3.66 22.20
C ALA A 426 6.56 3.65 23.69
N GLN A 427 7.38 3.05 24.55
CA GLN A 427 7.06 2.86 25.97
C GLN A 427 6.84 4.20 26.70
N ASN A 428 7.60 5.25 26.36
CA ASN A 428 7.42 6.56 26.97
C ASN A 428 6.04 7.19 26.69
N GLN A 429 5.43 6.90 25.53
CA GLN A 429 4.05 7.31 25.21
C GLN A 429 3.04 6.55 26.07
N LEU A 430 3.25 5.23 26.27
CA LEU A 430 2.39 4.40 27.11
C LEU A 430 2.48 4.77 28.59
N ASP A 431 3.68 5.07 29.07
CA ASP A 431 3.91 5.55 30.45
C ASP A 431 3.23 6.91 30.69
N LEU A 432 3.26 7.79 29.70
CA LEU A 432 2.54 9.07 29.77
C LEU A 432 1.02 8.84 29.82
N LEU A 433 0.48 8.01 28.92
CA LEU A 433 -0.96 7.71 28.88
C LEU A 433 -1.45 7.17 30.21
N ALA A 434 -0.75 6.20 30.80
CA ALA A 434 -1.11 5.62 32.10
C ALA A 434 -1.06 6.67 33.22
N ALA A 435 -0.03 7.52 33.25
CA ALA A 435 0.12 8.58 34.25
C ALA A 435 -0.98 9.67 34.12
N VAL A 436 -1.35 10.02 32.87
CA VAL A 436 -2.42 10.98 32.60
C VAL A 436 -3.78 10.41 32.98
N ALA A 437 -4.06 9.16 32.63
CA ALA A 437 -5.32 8.48 32.95
C ALA A 437 -5.55 8.36 34.48
N ALA A 438 -4.48 8.25 35.26
CA ALA A 438 -4.56 8.22 36.73
C ALA A 438 -5.05 9.54 37.35
N VAL A 439 -4.88 10.67 36.67
CA VAL A 439 -5.26 12.00 37.20
C VAL A 439 -6.47 12.60 36.47
N ASN A 440 -6.75 12.14 35.23
CA ASN A 440 -7.90 12.60 34.44
C ASN A 440 -8.49 11.41 33.65
N PRO A 441 -9.72 10.97 33.98
CA PRO A 441 -10.33 9.82 33.32
C PRO A 441 -10.85 10.12 31.90
N ASN A 442 -10.92 11.39 31.49
CA ASN A 442 -11.46 11.80 30.21
C ASN A 442 -10.34 12.00 29.17
N VAL A 443 -9.61 10.95 28.89
CA VAL A 443 -8.54 10.97 27.89
C VAL A 443 -9.10 10.56 26.52
N VAL A 444 -8.83 11.39 25.52
CA VAL A 444 -9.04 11.13 24.10
C VAL A 444 -7.68 10.94 23.46
N VAL A 445 -7.41 9.76 22.95
CA VAL A 445 -6.19 9.49 22.18
C VAL A 445 -6.44 9.80 20.70
N LEU A 446 -5.59 10.67 20.14
CA LEU A 446 -5.53 11.00 18.72
C LEU A 446 -4.32 10.26 18.14
N LEU A 447 -4.59 9.18 17.40
CA LEU A 447 -3.58 8.22 16.99
C LEU A 447 -3.12 8.46 15.56
N SER A 448 -1.82 8.69 15.35
CA SER A 448 -1.16 8.84 14.05
C SER A 448 -0.28 7.62 13.79
N ALA A 449 -0.75 6.71 12.92
CA ALA A 449 -0.04 5.53 12.48
C ALA A 449 -0.60 5.07 11.12
N GLY A 450 0.25 4.63 10.21
CA GLY A 450 -0.16 4.16 8.87
C GLY A 450 -0.51 2.68 8.80
N SER A 451 -0.43 1.96 9.92
CA SER A 451 -0.73 0.53 10.04
C SER A 451 -1.23 0.18 11.43
N SER A 452 -1.76 -1.04 11.58
CA SER A 452 -2.34 -1.53 12.84
C SER A 452 -1.33 -1.62 13.99
N LEU A 453 -1.86 -1.51 15.22
CA LEU A 453 -1.12 -1.49 16.48
C LEU A 453 -1.75 -2.45 17.50
N GLU A 454 -0.92 -2.94 18.42
CA GLU A 454 -1.42 -3.55 19.65
C GLU A 454 -2.00 -2.46 20.56
N THR A 455 -3.19 -2.71 21.12
CA THR A 455 -3.91 -1.72 21.95
C THR A 455 -4.25 -2.20 23.38
N PRO A 456 -3.33 -2.86 24.13
CA PRO A 456 -3.60 -3.30 25.50
C PRO A 456 -3.83 -2.12 26.46
N TRP A 457 -3.42 -0.91 26.08
CA TRP A 457 -3.59 0.36 26.77
C TRP A 457 -4.97 1.04 26.54
N LEU A 458 -5.84 0.43 25.73
CA LEU A 458 -7.16 0.98 25.38
C LEU A 458 -8.03 1.31 26.62
N LYS A 459 -7.83 0.60 27.73
CA LYS A 459 -8.49 0.83 29.00
C LYS A 459 -8.19 2.19 29.63
N ASP A 460 -7.06 2.81 29.26
CA ASP A 460 -6.56 4.08 29.81
C ASP A 460 -7.06 5.30 29.03
N CYS A 461 -7.93 5.13 28.04
CA CYS A 461 -8.59 6.23 27.33
C CYS A 461 -10.08 5.96 27.15
N LYS A 462 -10.92 7.00 27.23
CA LYS A 462 -12.37 6.90 26.95
C LYS A 462 -12.70 6.97 25.48
N ALA A 463 -11.88 7.67 24.70
CA ALA A 463 -12.08 7.73 23.25
C ALA A 463 -10.74 7.51 22.52
N LEU A 464 -10.84 6.82 21.39
CA LEU A 464 -9.72 6.57 20.49
C LEU A 464 -10.13 6.98 19.08
N VAL A 465 -9.46 8.00 18.57
CA VAL A 465 -9.64 8.55 17.21
C VAL A 465 -8.42 8.19 16.38
N TYR A 466 -8.59 7.36 15.37
CA TYR A 466 -7.54 6.95 14.46
C TYR A 466 -7.50 7.89 13.26
N GLY A 467 -6.56 8.82 13.26
CA GLY A 467 -6.33 9.78 12.19
C GLY A 467 -5.46 9.25 11.05
N CYS A 468 -4.85 8.08 11.25
CA CYS A 468 -3.88 7.47 10.35
C CYS A 468 -2.75 8.47 10.00
N LEU A 469 -2.41 8.66 8.73
CA LEU A 469 -1.48 9.67 8.23
C LEU A 469 -2.25 10.62 7.30
N GLY A 470 -2.84 11.64 7.90
CA GLY A 470 -3.89 12.47 7.31
C GLY A 470 -3.43 13.50 6.27
N GLY A 471 -2.17 13.50 5.85
CA GLY A 471 -1.65 14.51 4.93
C GLY A 471 -1.54 15.90 5.55
N GLN A 472 -1.22 16.89 4.73
CA GLN A 472 -0.91 18.27 5.17
C GLN A 472 -2.05 18.96 5.93
N ALA A 473 -3.31 18.54 5.74
CA ALA A 473 -4.51 19.11 6.36
C ALA A 473 -5.16 18.17 7.40
N GLY A 474 -4.49 17.08 7.77
CA GLY A 474 -5.03 16.05 8.68
C GLY A 474 -5.33 16.58 10.08
N ALA A 475 -4.58 17.57 10.56
CA ALA A 475 -4.81 18.19 11.84
C ALA A 475 -6.16 18.93 11.91
N GLY A 476 -6.49 19.69 10.87
CA GLY A 476 -7.79 20.35 10.75
C GLY A 476 -8.95 19.34 10.68
N ALA A 477 -8.76 18.24 9.97
CA ALA A 477 -9.74 17.15 9.90
C ALA A 477 -10.01 16.49 11.27
N LEU A 478 -8.97 16.31 12.10
CA LEU A 478 -9.13 15.82 13.48
C LEU A 478 -9.98 16.78 14.32
N VAL A 479 -9.74 18.08 14.22
CA VAL A 479 -10.54 19.11 14.93
C VAL A 479 -12.00 19.07 14.47
N ASP A 480 -12.27 18.93 13.15
CA ASP A 480 -13.62 18.84 12.61
C ASP A 480 -14.38 17.64 13.20
N VAL A 481 -13.73 16.49 13.34
CA VAL A 481 -14.33 15.30 13.94
C VAL A 481 -14.53 15.49 15.45
N LEU A 482 -13.53 16.00 16.16
CA LEU A 482 -13.60 16.21 17.63
C LEU A 482 -14.73 17.15 18.03
N THR A 483 -15.00 18.18 17.24
CA THR A 483 -16.05 19.16 17.50
C THR A 483 -17.42 18.76 16.96
N GLY A 484 -17.51 17.66 16.20
CA GLY A 484 -18.75 17.23 15.56
C GLY A 484 -19.13 18.03 14.32
N THR A 485 -18.24 18.89 13.82
CA THR A 485 -18.39 19.55 12.50
C THR A 485 -18.50 18.51 11.40
N VAL A 486 -17.73 17.41 11.52
CA VAL A 486 -17.83 16.22 10.69
C VAL A 486 -18.15 15.02 11.58
N CYS A 487 -19.22 14.30 11.23
CA CYS A 487 -19.57 13.02 11.84
C CYS A 487 -18.60 11.94 11.31
N PRO A 488 -17.87 11.22 12.17
CA PRO A 488 -16.95 10.19 11.71
C PRO A 488 -17.70 9.04 10.99
N GLY A 489 -17.22 8.68 9.83
CA GLY A 489 -17.79 7.61 8.99
C GLY A 489 -16.73 6.71 8.36
N GLY A 490 -15.49 6.84 8.81
CA GLY A 490 -14.39 5.96 8.40
C GLY A 490 -14.52 4.56 8.98
N LYS A 491 -14.04 3.58 8.23
CA LYS A 491 -14.02 2.14 8.60
C LYS A 491 -12.64 1.58 8.35
N LEU A 492 -12.13 0.74 9.26
CA LEU A 492 -10.81 0.13 9.11
C LEU A 492 -10.69 -0.67 7.80
N ALA A 493 -9.63 -0.45 7.07
CA ALA A 493 -9.29 -1.21 5.86
C ALA A 493 -8.35 -2.40 6.16
N GLU A 494 -8.07 -2.66 7.42
CA GLU A 494 -7.27 -3.78 7.92
C GLU A 494 -7.73 -4.21 9.32
N THR A 495 -7.53 -5.48 9.63
CA THR A 495 -7.80 -6.06 10.96
C THR A 495 -6.72 -5.63 11.96
N TRP A 496 -7.11 -5.25 13.16
CA TRP A 496 -6.20 -4.99 14.27
C TRP A 496 -6.18 -6.19 15.21
N ALA A 497 -5.13 -6.99 15.16
CA ALA A 497 -4.94 -8.12 16.08
C ALA A 497 -4.70 -7.62 17.51
N ASN A 498 -4.98 -8.44 18.51
CA ASN A 498 -4.66 -8.11 19.91
C ASN A 498 -3.15 -8.03 20.14
N ALA A 499 -2.38 -8.93 19.51
CA ALA A 499 -0.92 -8.97 19.56
C ALA A 499 -0.35 -9.49 18.24
N TYR A 500 0.92 -9.17 17.94
CA TYR A 500 1.61 -9.72 16.77
C TYR A 500 1.71 -11.26 16.81
N SER A 501 1.78 -11.84 18.00
CA SER A 501 1.77 -13.30 18.19
C SER A 501 0.51 -13.99 17.64
N ASP A 502 -0.58 -13.24 17.44
CA ASP A 502 -1.83 -13.75 16.86
C ASP A 502 -1.83 -13.70 15.33
N SER A 503 -0.83 -13.02 14.74
CA SER A 503 -0.72 -12.89 13.29
C SER A 503 -0.41 -14.22 12.60
N PRO A 504 -1.10 -14.55 11.50
CA PRO A 504 -0.84 -15.77 10.75
C PRO A 504 0.57 -15.87 10.16
N VAL A 505 1.24 -14.73 10.01
CA VAL A 505 2.57 -14.65 9.37
C VAL A 505 3.73 -14.50 10.36
N LYS A 506 3.47 -14.54 11.67
CA LYS A 506 4.44 -14.23 12.74
C LYS A 506 5.77 -15.00 12.64
N ASP A 507 5.73 -16.24 12.17
CA ASP A 507 6.90 -17.12 12.08
C ASP A 507 7.55 -17.14 10.69
N HIS A 508 6.94 -16.47 9.69
CA HIS A 508 7.38 -16.51 8.29
C HIS A 508 7.53 -15.14 7.63
N PHE A 509 7.17 -14.06 8.33
CA PHE A 509 7.32 -12.71 7.79
C PHE A 509 8.77 -12.30 7.73
N ALA A 510 9.12 -11.65 6.61
CA ALA A 510 10.42 -11.19 6.17
C ALA A 510 11.42 -12.30 5.82
N GLY A 511 11.26 -13.54 6.31
CA GLY A 511 12.15 -14.67 6.07
C GLY A 511 13.54 -14.48 6.68
N GLU A 512 14.29 -15.57 6.85
CA GLU A 512 15.66 -15.55 7.37
C GLU A 512 16.72 -15.62 6.24
N GLY A 513 16.39 -16.28 5.14
CA GLY A 513 17.23 -16.47 3.98
C GLY A 513 16.79 -15.65 2.75
N ARG A 514 16.91 -16.22 1.56
CA ARG A 514 16.45 -15.59 0.31
C ARG A 514 14.99 -15.83 0.01
N THR A 515 14.39 -16.88 0.56
CA THR A 515 12.98 -17.22 0.34
C THR A 515 12.09 -16.64 1.44
N VAL A 516 10.92 -16.20 1.03
CA VAL A 516 9.84 -15.78 1.94
C VAL A 516 8.63 -16.63 1.62
N GLN A 517 8.26 -17.50 2.57
CA GLN A 517 7.21 -18.48 2.35
C GLN A 517 5.84 -17.90 2.76
N TYR A 518 4.90 -17.91 1.83
CA TYR A 518 3.53 -17.41 2.02
C TYR A 518 2.61 -18.56 2.47
N ARG A 519 2.99 -19.17 3.62
CA ARG A 519 2.33 -20.37 4.15
C ARG A 519 0.90 -20.14 4.59
N GLU A 520 0.55 -18.92 4.90
CA GLU A 520 -0.81 -18.55 5.27
C GLU A 520 -1.81 -18.68 4.11
N GLY A 521 -1.35 -18.77 2.86
CA GLY A 521 -2.20 -18.91 1.70
C GLY A 521 -3.22 -17.77 1.62
N LEU A 522 -4.49 -18.08 1.43
CA LEU A 522 -5.58 -17.12 1.36
C LEU A 522 -5.91 -16.41 2.69
N TYR A 523 -5.36 -16.89 3.80
CA TYR A 523 -5.76 -16.50 5.15
C TYR A 523 -4.96 -15.31 5.67
N VAL A 524 -5.14 -14.15 5.03
CA VAL A 524 -4.57 -12.85 5.45
C VAL A 524 -5.64 -11.98 6.08
N GLY A 525 -5.32 -11.30 7.17
CA GLY A 525 -6.22 -10.38 7.85
C GLY A 525 -7.51 -11.04 8.30
N TYR A 526 -8.67 -10.40 8.07
CA TYR A 526 -9.97 -10.93 8.50
C TYR A 526 -10.28 -12.32 7.94
N ARG A 527 -9.74 -12.67 6.76
CA ARG A 527 -9.88 -14.00 6.18
C ARG A 527 -9.36 -15.09 7.12
N TYR A 528 -8.25 -14.82 7.82
CA TYR A 528 -7.72 -15.68 8.84
C TYR A 528 -8.54 -15.62 10.12
N PHE A 529 -8.67 -14.43 10.72
CA PHE A 529 -9.25 -14.27 12.05
C PHE A 529 -10.70 -14.76 12.12
N GLU A 530 -11.50 -14.49 11.09
CA GLU A 530 -12.90 -14.96 11.00
C GLU A 530 -12.97 -16.47 10.78
N THR A 531 -12.09 -17.04 9.95
CA THR A 531 -12.12 -18.50 9.66
C THR A 531 -11.67 -19.32 10.85
N ALA A 532 -10.59 -18.92 11.50
CA ALA A 532 -10.05 -19.59 12.68
C ALA A 532 -10.79 -19.22 13.99
N GLY A 533 -11.79 -18.33 13.94
CA GLY A 533 -12.53 -17.87 15.11
C GLY A 533 -11.66 -17.18 16.15
N ARG A 534 -10.63 -16.45 15.73
CA ARG A 534 -9.68 -15.77 16.63
C ARG A 534 -10.16 -14.36 16.97
N PRO A 535 -10.15 -13.97 18.26
CA PRO A 535 -10.55 -12.63 18.66
C PRO A 535 -9.53 -11.59 18.21
N VAL A 536 -10.03 -10.40 17.88
CA VAL A 536 -9.21 -9.25 17.46
C VAL A 536 -9.55 -8.01 18.29
N ALA A 537 -8.66 -7.04 18.32
CA ALA A 537 -8.91 -5.77 18.97
C ALA A 537 -9.98 -4.96 18.20
N PHE A 538 -9.84 -4.87 16.88
CA PHE A 538 -10.83 -4.28 15.99
C PHE A 538 -10.91 -5.06 14.68
N PRO A 539 -12.12 -5.49 14.27
CA PRO A 539 -12.29 -6.25 13.04
C PRO A 539 -12.15 -5.37 11.78
N PHE A 540 -11.87 -6.00 10.65
CA PHE A 540 -11.93 -5.36 9.34
C PHE A 540 -13.29 -4.70 9.10
N GLY A 541 -13.28 -3.48 8.57
CA GLY A 541 -14.50 -2.72 8.31
C GLY A 541 -15.10 -2.02 9.53
N TYR A 542 -14.48 -2.14 10.71
CA TYR A 542 -14.98 -1.53 11.96
C TYR A 542 -14.75 -0.02 12.00
N GLY A 543 -15.72 0.69 12.56
CA GLY A 543 -15.63 2.10 12.89
C GLY A 543 -16.96 2.59 13.47
N LEU A 544 -16.89 3.40 14.53
CA LEU A 544 -18.03 4.03 15.19
C LEU A 544 -18.40 5.34 14.49
N SER A 545 -19.61 5.82 14.78
CA SER A 545 -20.12 7.10 14.32
C SER A 545 -20.75 7.87 15.49
N TYR A 546 -21.06 9.15 15.33
CA TYR A 546 -21.89 9.91 16.26
C TYR A 546 -23.40 9.66 16.06
N THR A 547 -23.76 8.92 15.01
CA THR A 547 -25.12 8.49 14.74
C THR A 547 -25.21 6.96 14.66
N THR A 548 -26.40 6.42 14.49
CA THR A 548 -26.64 4.98 14.41
C THR A 548 -27.44 4.63 13.16
N PHE A 549 -27.27 3.41 12.65
CA PHE A 549 -27.93 2.95 11.43
C PHE A 549 -28.62 1.61 11.63
N ALA A 550 -29.81 1.47 11.05
CA ALA A 550 -30.55 0.22 10.98
C ALA A 550 -30.61 -0.27 9.53
N TYR A 551 -30.50 -1.60 9.35
CA TYR A 551 -30.59 -2.27 8.06
C TYR A 551 -31.85 -3.14 8.02
N LYS A 552 -32.60 -3.10 6.92
CA LYS A 552 -33.82 -3.91 6.75
C LYS A 552 -34.12 -4.18 5.27
N ASP A 553 -35.12 -5.00 5.04
CA ASP A 553 -35.72 -5.27 3.72
C ASP A 553 -34.68 -5.85 2.71
N LEU A 554 -33.77 -6.73 3.16
CA LEU A 554 -32.78 -7.34 2.29
C LEU A 554 -33.45 -8.20 1.20
N LYS A 555 -33.12 -7.89 -0.04
CA LYS A 555 -33.42 -8.70 -1.22
C LYS A 555 -32.11 -9.11 -1.85
N ALA A 556 -31.97 -10.39 -2.16
CA ALA A 556 -30.72 -10.94 -2.69
C ALA A 556 -31.00 -11.79 -3.94
N THR A 557 -30.11 -11.66 -4.90
CA THR A 557 -29.99 -12.52 -6.07
C THR A 557 -28.50 -12.85 -6.28
N PRO A 558 -28.15 -13.81 -7.13
CA PRO A 558 -26.74 -14.05 -7.44
C PRO A 558 -26.00 -12.81 -8.00
N GLU A 559 -26.71 -11.85 -8.57
CA GLU A 559 -26.13 -10.63 -9.17
C GLU A 559 -25.98 -9.48 -8.16
N GLY A 560 -26.43 -9.65 -6.90
CA GLY A 560 -26.26 -8.64 -5.87
C GLY A 560 -27.39 -8.55 -4.85
N VAL A 561 -27.33 -7.48 -4.05
CA VAL A 561 -28.29 -7.22 -2.99
C VAL A 561 -28.87 -5.82 -3.08
N THR A 562 -30.11 -5.69 -2.59
CA THR A 562 -30.71 -4.39 -2.25
C THR A 562 -31.25 -4.43 -0.85
N LEU A 563 -31.10 -3.34 -0.10
CA LEU A 563 -31.61 -3.20 1.27
C LEU A 563 -31.96 -1.75 1.57
N THR A 564 -32.70 -1.54 2.65
CA THR A 564 -32.98 -0.20 3.19
C THR A 564 -32.04 0.08 4.36
N VAL A 565 -31.33 1.20 4.33
CA VAL A 565 -30.52 1.73 5.43
C VAL A 565 -31.20 2.99 5.98
N THR A 566 -31.38 3.05 7.29
CA THR A 566 -32.01 4.18 7.99
C THR A 566 -31.04 4.73 9.01
N ASN A 567 -30.83 6.04 9.01
CA ASN A 567 -30.15 6.75 10.09
C ASN A 567 -31.13 6.89 11.28
N THR A 568 -30.90 6.15 12.35
CA THR A 568 -31.74 6.13 13.54
C THR A 568 -31.26 7.06 14.65
N GLY A 569 -30.15 7.77 14.42
CA GLY A 569 -29.57 8.71 15.37
C GLY A 569 -30.04 10.15 15.18
N LYS A 570 -29.32 11.08 15.79
CA LYS A 570 -29.74 12.50 15.90
C LYS A 570 -28.95 13.46 14.99
N CYS A 571 -27.94 12.98 14.30
CA CYS A 571 -27.13 13.80 13.37
C CYS A 571 -26.97 13.07 12.03
N ALA A 572 -26.69 13.84 11.00
CA ALA A 572 -26.35 13.31 9.70
C ALA A 572 -25.01 12.55 9.76
N GLY A 573 -24.89 11.52 8.96
CA GLY A 573 -23.65 10.71 8.92
C GLY A 573 -23.62 9.75 7.75
N ALA A 574 -22.44 9.20 7.52
CA ALA A 574 -22.20 8.19 6.49
C ALA A 574 -22.12 6.78 7.08
N GLU A 575 -22.73 5.82 6.42
CA GLU A 575 -22.55 4.39 6.69
C GLU A 575 -21.91 3.71 5.50
N VAL A 576 -21.05 2.71 5.79
CA VAL A 576 -20.49 1.83 4.77
C VAL A 576 -21.14 0.45 4.91
N VAL A 577 -22.01 0.15 3.97
CA VAL A 577 -22.65 -1.15 3.86
C VAL A 577 -21.70 -2.13 3.19
N GLN A 578 -21.32 -3.21 3.87
CA GLN A 578 -20.33 -4.17 3.43
C GLN A 578 -21.01 -5.50 3.09
N LEU A 579 -20.73 -6.02 1.88
CA LEU A 579 -21.28 -7.27 1.39
C LEU A 579 -20.19 -8.35 1.34
N TYR A 580 -20.35 -9.36 2.16
CA TYR A 580 -19.48 -10.53 2.22
C TYR A 580 -20.18 -11.73 1.60
N VAL A 581 -19.41 -12.54 0.87
CA VAL A 581 -19.88 -13.80 0.29
C VAL A 581 -19.24 -14.95 1.06
N ALA A 582 -20.08 -15.89 1.51
CA ALA A 582 -19.67 -17.07 2.23
C ALA A 582 -20.24 -18.35 1.58
N LYS A 583 -19.51 -19.44 1.67
CA LYS A 583 -19.97 -20.77 1.24
C LYS A 583 -19.70 -21.80 2.35
N PRO A 584 -20.63 -21.96 3.32
CA PRO A 584 -20.39 -22.81 4.49
C PRO A 584 -20.14 -24.29 4.17
N ASP A 585 -20.71 -24.80 3.09
CA ASP A 585 -20.60 -26.19 2.62
C ASP A 585 -19.54 -26.36 1.49
N ALA A 586 -18.54 -25.47 1.45
CA ALA A 586 -17.51 -25.49 0.41
C ALA A 586 -16.71 -26.80 0.44
N LYS A 587 -16.55 -27.42 -0.72
CA LYS A 587 -15.63 -28.56 -0.94
C LYS A 587 -14.21 -28.08 -1.12
N VAL A 588 -14.05 -27.03 -1.93
CA VAL A 588 -12.77 -26.33 -2.10
C VAL A 588 -12.58 -25.39 -0.92
N PHE A 589 -11.50 -25.58 -0.14
CA PHE A 589 -11.24 -24.74 1.02
C PHE A 589 -11.20 -23.26 0.66
N ARG A 590 -11.75 -22.41 1.51
CA ARG A 590 -11.80 -20.95 1.34
C ARG A 590 -12.01 -20.27 2.68
N PRO A 591 -11.74 -18.96 2.78
CA PRO A 591 -12.09 -18.17 3.97
C PRO A 591 -13.58 -18.27 4.30
N ALA A 592 -13.92 -18.14 5.60
CA ALA A 592 -15.31 -18.20 6.08
C ALA A 592 -16.23 -17.19 5.40
N GLN A 593 -15.66 -16.07 4.96
CA GLN A 593 -16.31 -15.07 4.14
C GLN A 593 -15.27 -14.15 3.46
N GLU A 594 -15.67 -13.51 2.39
CA GLU A 594 -14.84 -12.58 1.63
C GLU A 594 -15.64 -11.36 1.20
N LEU A 595 -15.06 -10.16 1.34
CA LEU A 595 -15.65 -8.92 0.84
C LEU A 595 -15.76 -8.99 -0.69
N LYS A 596 -16.97 -8.80 -1.22
CA LYS A 596 -17.24 -8.83 -2.67
C LYS A 596 -18.03 -7.61 -3.14
N GLY A 597 -18.44 -6.75 -2.21
CA GLY A 597 -19.11 -5.49 -2.54
C GLY A 597 -19.21 -4.57 -1.34
N PHE A 598 -19.34 -3.29 -1.59
CA PHE A 598 -19.62 -2.29 -0.56
C PHE A 598 -20.26 -1.03 -1.18
N ALA A 599 -20.97 -0.29 -0.35
CA ALA A 599 -21.52 1.01 -0.73
C ALA A 599 -21.47 1.98 0.46
N LYS A 600 -20.98 3.18 0.22
CA LYS A 600 -21.04 4.28 1.20
C LYS A 600 -22.29 5.12 0.93
N VAL A 601 -23.07 5.34 1.97
CA VAL A 601 -24.32 6.12 1.89
C VAL A 601 -24.33 7.20 2.96
N TRP A 602 -24.65 8.44 2.55
CA TRP A 602 -24.87 9.56 3.45
C TRP A 602 -26.37 9.69 3.73
N LEU A 603 -26.74 9.87 5.01
CA LEU A 603 -28.12 9.94 5.48
C LEU A 603 -28.26 11.07 6.50
N GLU A 604 -29.28 11.92 6.31
CA GLU A 604 -29.73 12.85 7.34
C GLU A 604 -30.35 12.10 8.53
N ALA A 605 -30.46 12.74 9.69
CA ALA A 605 -31.10 12.15 10.85
C ALA A 605 -32.55 11.73 10.52
N GLY A 606 -32.89 10.45 10.74
CA GLY A 606 -34.19 9.87 10.41
C GLY A 606 -34.40 9.51 8.93
N GLU A 607 -33.44 9.81 8.05
CA GLU A 607 -33.54 9.49 6.62
C GLU A 607 -33.35 7.99 6.37
N SER A 608 -34.05 7.47 5.38
CA SER A 608 -33.90 6.11 4.86
C SER A 608 -33.60 6.15 3.37
N LYS A 609 -32.61 5.32 2.94
CA LYS A 609 -32.27 5.13 1.52
C LYS A 609 -32.23 3.65 1.16
N THR A 610 -32.64 3.34 -0.06
CA THR A 610 -32.37 2.04 -0.65
C THR A 610 -30.94 2.00 -1.16
N VAL A 611 -30.18 1.02 -0.71
CA VAL A 611 -28.79 0.76 -1.11
C VAL A 611 -28.75 -0.48 -1.98
N SER A 612 -28.10 -0.40 -3.13
CA SER A 612 -27.88 -1.52 -4.05
C SER A 612 -26.41 -1.80 -4.18
N ILE A 613 -26.02 -3.05 -4.01
CA ILE A 613 -24.63 -3.51 -4.16
C ILE A 613 -24.62 -4.64 -5.19
N PRO A 614 -24.18 -4.36 -6.42
CA PRO A 614 -24.02 -5.39 -7.44
C PRO A 614 -22.84 -6.28 -7.11
N LEU A 615 -22.93 -7.55 -7.52
CA LEU A 615 -21.83 -8.50 -7.52
C LEU A 615 -21.31 -8.70 -8.94
N ASP A 616 -20.00 -8.73 -9.09
CA ASP A 616 -19.33 -8.97 -10.36
C ASP A 616 -18.84 -10.44 -10.45
N ASP A 617 -18.09 -10.75 -11.52
CA ASP A 617 -17.54 -12.09 -11.79
C ASP A 617 -16.62 -12.62 -10.67
N LYS A 618 -16.11 -11.73 -9.79
CA LYS A 618 -15.22 -12.09 -8.68
C LYS A 618 -15.96 -12.61 -7.44
N ALA A 619 -17.27 -12.52 -7.43
CA ALA A 619 -18.07 -12.82 -6.24
C ALA A 619 -18.00 -14.29 -5.81
N TYR A 620 -18.01 -15.21 -6.74
CA TYR A 620 -18.13 -16.65 -6.48
C TYR A 620 -16.97 -17.48 -6.97
N ARG A 621 -16.10 -16.91 -7.82
CA ARG A 621 -15.00 -17.61 -8.48
C ARG A 621 -13.87 -17.97 -7.52
N TYR A 622 -13.16 -19.03 -7.85
CA TYR A 622 -11.88 -19.40 -7.28
C TYR A 622 -10.94 -19.85 -8.40
N TRP A 623 -9.64 -19.74 -8.18
CA TRP A 623 -8.67 -20.26 -9.14
C TRP A 623 -8.50 -21.76 -8.96
N ASN A 624 -8.78 -22.51 -10.01
CA ASN A 624 -8.64 -23.96 -10.00
C ASN A 624 -7.30 -24.36 -10.63
N VAL A 625 -6.36 -24.82 -9.81
CA VAL A 625 -5.02 -25.22 -10.25
C VAL A 625 -5.00 -26.47 -11.13
N ALA A 626 -6.08 -27.26 -11.16
CA ALA A 626 -6.18 -28.44 -12.01
C ALA A 626 -6.66 -28.10 -13.43
N THR A 627 -7.48 -27.05 -13.59
CA THR A 627 -7.98 -26.58 -14.89
C THR A 627 -7.26 -25.35 -15.41
N ASP A 628 -6.37 -24.77 -14.57
CA ASP A 628 -5.63 -23.52 -14.84
C ASP A 628 -6.58 -22.38 -15.27
N SER A 629 -7.70 -22.23 -14.57
CA SER A 629 -8.77 -21.28 -14.90
C SER A 629 -9.59 -20.86 -13.69
N TRP A 630 -10.30 -19.72 -13.85
CA TRP A 630 -11.31 -19.31 -12.88
C TRP A 630 -12.55 -20.20 -13.00
N GLU A 631 -12.94 -20.79 -11.85
CA GLU A 631 -14.07 -21.70 -11.77
C GLU A 631 -15.04 -21.26 -10.68
N VAL A 632 -16.28 -21.72 -10.74
CA VAL A 632 -17.31 -21.48 -9.74
C VAL A 632 -17.77 -22.80 -9.15
N GLU A 633 -17.68 -22.94 -7.83
CA GLU A 633 -18.25 -24.06 -7.12
C GLU A 633 -19.78 -23.84 -6.99
N GLY A 634 -20.59 -24.72 -7.59
CA GLY A 634 -22.05 -24.61 -7.54
C GLY A 634 -22.62 -24.88 -6.15
N GLY A 635 -23.84 -24.38 -5.91
CA GLY A 635 -24.58 -24.66 -4.68
C GLY A 635 -25.03 -23.41 -3.94
N SER A 636 -25.36 -23.57 -2.65
CA SER A 636 -25.83 -22.46 -1.82
C SER A 636 -24.69 -21.58 -1.35
N TYR A 637 -24.91 -20.28 -1.41
CA TYR A 637 -24.04 -19.24 -0.89
C TYR A 637 -24.83 -18.33 0.06
N GLN A 638 -24.16 -17.80 1.06
CA GLN A 638 -24.69 -16.78 1.94
C GLN A 638 -24.17 -15.41 1.54
N LEU A 639 -25.06 -14.48 1.26
CA LEU A 639 -24.77 -13.08 1.08
C LEU A 639 -25.00 -12.39 2.43
N ARG A 640 -23.91 -11.96 3.06
CA ARG A 640 -23.87 -11.40 4.42
C ARG A 640 -23.65 -9.90 4.33
N VAL A 641 -24.60 -9.12 4.79
CA VAL A 641 -24.55 -7.66 4.79
C VAL A 641 -24.25 -7.16 6.20
N GLY A 642 -23.18 -6.43 6.36
CA GLY A 642 -22.73 -5.97 7.67
C GLY A 642 -22.19 -4.53 7.68
N ALA A 643 -21.93 -4.05 8.90
CA ALA A 643 -21.22 -2.80 9.19
C ALA A 643 -19.73 -3.03 9.44
N SER A 644 -19.31 -4.28 9.58
CA SER A 644 -17.92 -4.76 9.61
C SER A 644 -17.92 -6.26 9.31
N SER A 645 -16.75 -6.88 9.18
CA SER A 645 -16.63 -8.33 9.02
C SER A 645 -17.22 -9.13 10.19
N ALA A 646 -17.23 -8.56 11.39
CA ALA A 646 -17.77 -9.18 12.60
C ALA A 646 -19.19 -8.69 12.97
N ASP A 647 -19.69 -7.60 12.39
CA ASP A 647 -21.04 -7.08 12.62
C ASP A 647 -21.92 -7.34 11.40
N ILE A 648 -22.29 -8.60 11.20
CA ILE A 648 -23.24 -9.01 10.14
C ILE A 648 -24.66 -8.78 10.63
N ARG A 649 -25.41 -7.95 9.93
CA ARG A 649 -26.78 -7.53 10.32
C ARG A 649 -27.87 -8.24 9.56
N LEU A 650 -27.63 -8.58 8.30
CA LEU A 650 -28.59 -9.27 7.44
C LEU A 650 -27.86 -10.36 6.65
N THR A 651 -28.56 -11.49 6.44
CA THR A 651 -28.05 -12.60 5.64
C THR A 651 -29.16 -13.14 4.75
N ALA A 652 -28.83 -13.47 3.51
CA ALA A 652 -29.71 -14.15 2.59
C ALA A 652 -28.96 -15.29 1.89
N GLU A 653 -29.69 -16.35 1.53
CA GLU A 653 -29.15 -17.45 0.74
C GLU A 653 -29.49 -17.28 -0.74
N VAL A 654 -28.51 -17.59 -1.59
CA VAL A 654 -28.68 -17.65 -3.05
C VAL A 654 -28.07 -18.93 -3.58
N VAL A 655 -28.63 -19.46 -4.66
CA VAL A 655 -28.09 -20.63 -5.33
C VAL A 655 -27.36 -20.17 -6.60
N VAL A 656 -26.10 -20.59 -6.72
CA VAL A 656 -25.23 -20.25 -7.85
C VAL A 656 -24.95 -21.49 -8.67
N LEU A 657 -25.02 -21.37 -9.99
CA LEU A 657 -24.62 -22.45 -10.91
C LEU A 657 -23.10 -22.58 -10.93
N GLY A 658 -22.61 -23.80 -10.74
CA GLY A 658 -21.19 -24.09 -10.84
C GLY A 658 -20.73 -24.34 -12.25
N SER A 659 -19.43 -24.22 -12.49
CA SER A 659 -18.77 -24.57 -13.73
C SER A 659 -18.63 -26.08 -13.96
N GLY A 660 -18.84 -26.89 -12.90
CA GLY A 660 -18.67 -28.36 -12.97
C GLY A 660 -17.23 -28.84 -12.87
N ALA A 661 -16.29 -27.93 -12.57
CA ALA A 661 -14.88 -28.28 -12.40
C ALA A 661 -14.66 -29.17 -11.17
N PRO A 662 -13.69 -30.11 -11.19
CA PRO A 662 -13.35 -30.95 -10.07
C PRO A 662 -12.71 -30.13 -8.94
N ASP A 663 -12.83 -30.61 -7.68
CA ASP A 663 -12.03 -30.08 -6.58
C ASP A 663 -10.55 -30.36 -6.84
N PRO A 664 -9.70 -29.34 -7.01
CA PRO A 664 -8.28 -29.52 -7.31
C PRO A 664 -7.49 -30.14 -6.15
N TYR A 665 -8.07 -30.16 -4.94
CA TYR A 665 -7.45 -30.65 -3.72
C TYR A 665 -8.12 -31.93 -3.18
N GLN A 666 -8.94 -32.64 -3.98
CA GLN A 666 -9.64 -33.82 -3.54
C GLN A 666 -8.70 -34.94 -3.04
N SER A 667 -7.53 -35.07 -3.66
CA SER A 667 -6.51 -36.07 -3.30
C SER A 667 -5.32 -35.48 -2.53
N VAL A 668 -5.41 -34.22 -2.10
CA VAL A 668 -4.33 -33.54 -1.39
C VAL A 668 -4.71 -33.34 0.07
N ASP A 669 -3.83 -33.74 0.98
CA ASP A 669 -4.05 -33.61 2.42
C ASP A 669 -3.63 -32.18 2.89
N LEU A 670 -4.63 -31.33 3.15
CA LEU A 670 -4.47 -29.93 3.53
C LEU A 670 -5.32 -29.58 4.78
N PRO A 671 -5.11 -30.25 5.92
CA PRO A 671 -5.97 -30.09 7.10
C PRO A 671 -5.95 -28.67 7.67
N HIS A 672 -4.78 -27.99 7.70
CA HIS A 672 -4.68 -26.62 8.21
C HIS A 672 -5.40 -25.61 7.31
N TYR A 673 -5.28 -25.76 5.99
CA TYR A 673 -5.98 -24.86 5.04
C TYR A 673 -7.50 -25.07 5.04
N ARG A 674 -7.98 -26.30 5.30
CA ARG A 674 -9.42 -26.58 5.39
C ARG A 674 -10.06 -26.00 6.65
N THR A 675 -9.31 -25.86 7.73
CA THR A 675 -9.80 -25.32 9.02
C THR A 675 -9.45 -23.86 9.24
N GLY A 676 -8.50 -23.30 8.48
CA GLY A 676 -7.94 -21.98 8.70
C GLY A 676 -6.94 -21.90 9.87
N GLU A 677 -6.55 -23.02 10.48
CA GLU A 677 -5.55 -23.10 11.56
C GLU A 677 -4.13 -23.07 11.00
N ILE A 678 -3.78 -22.01 10.30
CA ILE A 678 -2.58 -21.91 9.44
C ILE A 678 -1.32 -21.39 10.15
N THR A 679 -1.33 -21.17 11.45
CA THR A 679 -0.16 -20.62 12.18
C THR A 679 1.02 -21.60 12.30
N SER A 680 0.82 -22.88 12.02
CA SER A 680 1.84 -23.92 12.15
C SER A 680 1.80 -24.94 11.00
N VAL A 681 1.59 -24.48 9.77
CA VAL A 681 1.54 -25.34 8.58
C VAL A 681 2.88 -26.07 8.40
N PRO A 682 2.91 -27.43 8.38
CA PRO A 682 4.13 -28.18 8.15
C PRO A 682 4.68 -28.03 6.72
N ASP A 683 5.98 -28.28 6.53
CA ASP A 683 6.62 -28.24 5.22
C ASP A 683 5.96 -29.15 4.18
N ALA A 684 5.58 -30.36 4.61
CA ALA A 684 4.93 -31.33 3.71
C ALA A 684 3.58 -30.79 3.19
N GLU A 685 2.79 -30.16 4.04
CA GLU A 685 1.49 -29.59 3.66
C GLU A 685 1.65 -28.34 2.78
N PHE A 686 2.60 -27.46 3.14
CA PHE A 686 2.89 -26.30 2.28
C PHE A 686 3.44 -26.71 0.90
N ALA A 687 4.33 -27.71 0.84
CA ALA A 687 4.80 -28.27 -0.43
C ALA A 687 3.65 -28.89 -1.26
N ALA A 688 2.69 -29.54 -0.58
CA ALA A 688 1.50 -30.10 -1.22
C ALA A 688 0.58 -28.99 -1.78
N LEU A 689 0.40 -27.86 -1.06
CA LEU A 689 -0.32 -26.69 -1.55
C LEU A 689 0.39 -26.06 -2.76
N LEU A 690 1.73 -25.93 -2.69
CA LEU A 690 2.54 -25.41 -3.79
C LEU A 690 2.52 -26.31 -5.05
N GLY A 691 2.17 -27.61 -4.88
CA GLY A 691 2.28 -28.61 -5.95
C GLY A 691 3.73 -28.94 -6.34
N ARG A 692 4.71 -28.54 -5.53
CA ARG A 692 6.16 -28.72 -5.75
C ARG A 692 6.93 -28.65 -4.44
N PRO A 693 8.18 -29.15 -4.39
CA PRO A 693 9.03 -28.98 -3.21
C PRO A 693 9.27 -27.51 -2.87
N ILE A 694 9.38 -27.21 -1.57
CA ILE A 694 9.77 -25.88 -1.11
C ILE A 694 11.21 -25.61 -1.58
N PRO A 695 11.50 -24.46 -2.23
CA PRO A 695 12.85 -24.12 -2.65
C PRO A 695 13.81 -24.02 -1.46
N GLU A 696 15.08 -24.42 -1.67
CA GLU A 696 16.12 -24.25 -0.64
C GLU A 696 16.35 -22.77 -0.32
N ASP A 697 16.35 -22.46 0.96
CA ASP A 697 16.61 -21.11 1.47
C ASP A 697 18.10 -20.89 1.75
N LYS A 698 18.92 -20.86 0.66
CA LYS A 698 20.37 -20.66 0.76
C LYS A 698 20.81 -19.37 0.10
N ILE A 699 21.64 -18.62 0.82
CA ILE A 699 22.38 -17.48 0.24
C ILE A 699 23.35 -18.03 -0.78
N ARG A 700 23.25 -17.58 -2.03
CA ARG A 700 24.16 -17.92 -3.12
C ARG A 700 25.08 -16.76 -3.42
N ILE A 701 26.35 -17.06 -3.70
CA ILE A 701 27.31 -16.07 -4.18
C ILE A 701 27.06 -15.87 -5.67
N ASP A 702 26.30 -14.83 -6.01
CA ASP A 702 25.93 -14.45 -7.37
C ASP A 702 25.68 -12.93 -7.45
N ARG A 703 25.33 -12.42 -8.62
CA ARG A 703 25.00 -11.00 -8.84
C ARG A 703 23.85 -10.47 -7.97
N ASN A 704 23.03 -11.36 -7.43
CA ASN A 704 21.84 -11.04 -6.63
C ASN A 704 22.10 -11.10 -5.12
N MET A 705 23.35 -11.40 -4.72
CA MET A 705 23.82 -11.25 -3.35
C MET A 705 23.81 -9.78 -2.95
N THR A 706 23.26 -9.47 -1.76
CA THR A 706 23.24 -8.11 -1.25
C THR A 706 24.63 -7.69 -0.71
N LEU A 707 24.87 -6.38 -0.63
CA LEU A 707 26.13 -5.88 -0.03
C LEU A 707 26.26 -6.31 1.44
N GLY A 708 25.15 -6.39 2.18
CA GLY A 708 25.15 -6.92 3.55
C GLY A 708 25.49 -8.40 3.65
N GLU A 709 25.18 -9.19 2.61
CA GLU A 709 25.49 -10.62 2.54
C GLU A 709 26.94 -10.94 2.11
N LEU A 710 27.72 -9.97 1.65
CA LEU A 710 29.12 -10.15 1.28
C LEU A 710 29.96 -10.76 2.42
N GLY A 711 29.52 -10.61 3.67
CA GLY A 711 30.14 -11.26 4.83
C GLY A 711 30.05 -12.78 4.82
N HIS A 712 29.18 -13.39 4.01
CA HIS A 712 29.11 -14.85 3.81
C HIS A 712 30.06 -15.36 2.72
N GLY A 713 30.70 -14.45 1.96
CA GLY A 713 31.68 -14.77 0.94
C GLY A 713 33.07 -15.07 1.54
N ARG A 714 34.02 -15.46 0.69
CA ARG A 714 35.41 -15.71 1.07
C ARG A 714 36.31 -14.48 0.96
N SER A 715 35.81 -13.37 0.44
CA SER A 715 36.57 -12.14 0.24
C SER A 715 36.72 -11.35 1.54
N PRO A 716 37.96 -11.11 2.04
CA PRO A 716 38.18 -10.24 3.20
C PRO A 716 37.63 -8.80 2.99
N LEU A 717 37.73 -8.30 1.75
CA LEU A 717 37.20 -6.98 1.39
C LEU A 717 35.65 -6.97 1.44
N GLY A 718 35.00 -8.01 0.93
CA GLY A 718 33.55 -8.16 1.01
C GLY A 718 33.09 -8.21 2.46
N TRP A 719 33.76 -8.96 3.30
CA TRP A 719 33.50 -9.02 4.74
C TRP A 719 33.62 -7.62 5.40
N LEU A 720 34.70 -6.89 5.05
CA LEU A 720 34.92 -5.53 5.59
C LEU A 720 33.80 -4.57 5.15
N VAL A 721 33.40 -4.59 3.87
CA VAL A 721 32.30 -3.76 3.36
C VAL A 721 30.99 -4.06 4.10
N ALA A 722 30.61 -5.33 4.23
CA ALA A 722 29.38 -5.72 4.94
C ALA A 722 29.45 -5.30 6.42
N ALA A 723 30.58 -5.47 7.09
CA ALA A 723 30.77 -5.09 8.49
C ALA A 723 30.68 -3.58 8.68
N VAL A 724 31.30 -2.78 7.79
CA VAL A 724 31.24 -1.30 7.86
C VAL A 724 29.83 -0.79 7.63
N LEU A 725 29.14 -1.26 6.58
CA LEU A 725 27.76 -0.87 6.31
C LEU A 725 26.82 -1.27 7.46
N GLY A 726 26.97 -2.50 7.98
CA GLY A 726 26.19 -2.97 9.12
C GLY A 726 26.43 -2.14 10.39
N LEU A 727 27.68 -1.74 10.67
CA LEU A 727 28.00 -0.87 11.79
C LEU A 727 27.42 0.53 11.64
N LEU A 728 27.53 1.13 10.45
CA LEU A 728 26.97 2.44 10.16
C LEU A 728 25.44 2.43 10.28
N LEU A 729 24.79 1.40 9.73
CA LEU A 729 23.36 1.21 9.83
C LEU A 729 22.91 1.08 11.30
N LYS A 730 23.56 0.20 12.05
CA LYS A 730 23.29 0.01 13.49
C LYS A 730 23.44 1.32 14.28
N ARG A 731 24.47 2.11 14.00
CA ARG A 731 24.67 3.42 14.65
C ARG A 731 23.59 4.44 14.27
N SER A 732 23.14 4.46 13.01
CA SER A 732 22.08 5.37 12.56
C SER A 732 20.75 5.03 13.23
N ILE A 733 20.41 3.74 13.33
CA ILE A 733 19.21 3.26 14.02
C ILE A 733 19.27 3.64 15.52
N GLN A 734 20.41 3.43 16.17
CA GLN A 734 20.58 3.78 17.60
C GLN A 734 20.46 5.28 17.89
N ARG A 735 20.71 6.15 16.90
CA ARG A 735 20.52 7.60 16.99
C ARG A 735 19.07 8.05 16.76
N GLY A 736 18.17 7.10 16.53
CA GLY A 736 16.77 7.40 16.26
C GLY A 736 16.50 7.98 14.87
N LYS A 737 17.46 7.95 13.96
CA LYS A 737 17.33 8.38 12.55
C LYS A 737 18.07 7.38 11.68
N PRO A 738 17.41 6.29 11.21
CA PRO A 738 18.04 5.37 10.27
C PRO A 738 18.43 6.13 9.01
N ASP A 739 19.67 5.93 8.60
CA ASP A 739 20.15 6.43 7.32
C ASP A 739 19.60 5.53 6.21
N LEU A 740 18.58 6.01 5.51
CA LEU A 740 17.90 5.26 4.45
C LEU A 740 18.85 4.94 3.28
N ASN A 741 19.85 5.77 2.99
CA ASN A 741 20.84 5.50 1.96
C ASN A 741 21.71 4.29 2.35
N ILE A 742 22.20 4.24 3.59
CA ILE A 742 23.00 3.11 4.09
C ILE A 742 22.14 1.85 4.13
N LEU A 743 20.90 1.94 4.58
CA LEU A 743 19.96 0.83 4.62
C LEU A 743 19.69 0.27 3.21
N PHE A 744 19.45 1.16 2.25
CA PHE A 744 19.26 0.79 0.86
C PHE A 744 20.49 0.10 0.29
N GLN A 745 21.69 0.67 0.50
CA GLN A 745 22.95 0.07 0.06
C GLN A 745 23.18 -1.29 0.70
N TYR A 746 22.93 -1.43 2.00
CA TYR A 746 23.11 -2.70 2.73
C TYR A 746 22.27 -3.84 2.13
N ASN A 747 21.01 -3.54 1.78
CA ASN A 747 20.07 -4.50 1.20
C ASN A 747 20.11 -4.58 -0.34
N MET A 748 20.93 -3.76 -0.98
CA MET A 748 21.04 -3.70 -2.44
C MET A 748 21.85 -4.89 -2.98
N PRO A 749 21.33 -5.61 -4.00
CA PRO A 749 22.11 -6.66 -4.67
C PRO A 749 23.24 -6.07 -5.50
N LEU A 750 24.31 -6.84 -5.69
CA LEU A 750 25.49 -6.42 -6.45
C LEU A 750 25.15 -5.94 -7.87
N ARG A 751 24.19 -6.58 -8.55
CA ARG A 751 23.74 -6.14 -9.89
C ARG A 751 23.20 -4.71 -9.93
N ALA A 752 22.59 -4.27 -8.83
CA ALA A 752 22.02 -2.93 -8.76
C ALA A 752 23.11 -1.83 -8.78
N LEU A 753 24.34 -2.14 -8.40
CA LEU A 753 25.48 -1.25 -8.60
C LEU A 753 25.64 -0.88 -10.07
N ALA A 754 25.53 -1.85 -10.98
CA ALA A 754 25.61 -1.58 -12.41
C ALA A 754 24.39 -0.83 -12.95
N LYS A 755 23.23 -1.01 -12.32
CA LYS A 755 21.96 -0.42 -12.78
C LYS A 755 21.68 1.00 -12.23
N MET A 756 22.38 1.43 -11.17
CA MET A 756 22.08 2.66 -10.42
C MET A 756 23.26 3.64 -10.32
N THR A 757 24.40 3.35 -10.92
CA THR A 757 25.60 4.22 -10.85
C THR A 757 25.84 5.03 -12.13
N ASN A 758 24.84 5.20 -12.97
CA ASN A 758 24.93 5.94 -14.23
C ASN A 758 26.10 5.44 -15.13
N GLY A 759 26.34 4.13 -15.15
CA GLY A 759 27.42 3.52 -15.92
C GLY A 759 28.83 3.58 -15.29
N ALA A 760 28.98 4.11 -14.08
CA ALA A 760 30.27 4.13 -13.37
C ALA A 760 30.77 2.71 -13.02
N ILE A 761 29.85 1.79 -12.73
CA ILE A 761 30.15 0.37 -12.50
C ILE A 761 29.46 -0.44 -13.61
N SER A 762 30.24 -1.21 -14.35
CA SER A 762 29.70 -2.12 -15.38
C SER A 762 29.28 -3.46 -14.79
N MET A 763 28.40 -4.19 -15.49
CA MET A 763 28.03 -5.55 -15.09
C MET A 763 29.24 -6.50 -15.11
N GLY A 764 30.20 -6.28 -15.99
CA GLY A 764 31.47 -7.02 -16.00
C GLY A 764 32.32 -6.79 -14.75
N MET A 765 32.29 -5.57 -14.17
CA MET A 765 32.94 -5.31 -12.86
C MET A 765 32.20 -6.05 -11.73
N VAL A 766 30.89 -6.10 -11.78
CA VAL A 766 30.08 -6.86 -10.81
C VAL A 766 30.43 -8.35 -10.88
N ASP A 767 30.56 -8.92 -12.08
CA ASP A 767 30.99 -10.30 -12.26
C ASP A 767 32.39 -10.56 -11.68
N GLY A 768 33.31 -9.61 -11.84
CA GLY A 768 34.62 -9.67 -11.21
C GLY A 768 34.62 -9.65 -9.67
N ILE A 769 33.61 -8.99 -9.07
CA ILE A 769 33.38 -9.00 -7.61
C ILE A 769 32.83 -10.34 -7.14
N VAL A 770 31.99 -10.98 -7.94
CA VAL A 770 31.37 -12.29 -7.64
C VAL A 770 32.37 -13.43 -7.75
N MET A 771 33.34 -13.37 -8.70
CA MET A 771 34.41 -14.37 -8.89
C MET A 771 35.46 -14.31 -7.76
#